data_47a441289f9609b74b6a15860eb19090
#
_entry.id   47a441289f9609b74b6a15860eb19090
#
_cell.length_a   1.000
_cell.length_b   1.000
_cell.length_c   1.000
_cell.angle_alpha   90.00
_cell.angle_beta   90.00
_cell.angle_gamma   90.00
#
_symmetry.space_group_name_H-M   'P 1'
#
loop_
_entity.id
_entity.type
_entity.pdbx_description
1 polymer ?
#
loop_
_entity_poly.entity_id
_entity_poly.type
_entity_poly.pdbx_seq_one_letter_code
_entity_poly.pdbx_strand_id
1 'polypeptide(L)'
;MIKKVGKRELKVGVKSTRYTPLEDEMQLASMISMQFAGRSVGAYLLRKGSDNFKIKFAFDCIGIHNTLRDEEIDSIFAAVEGGLKDILPGESLTIHLGSFSVDSERQEELSDLYRQVKSTELRYLIMAERSRVRELRNLGIRKPKYLRLYCTYTVDPGSAGASDAIEKVLVRLEKGWKRFVGEYDEARFNQVDGILNSAYTDGFQIWEALLSNKMGLTVRAMTAAEMWQQLWEYFNETQVREIPQLLVLDESGLREEVSSEWNPLTVLMESDFSIPVADRKWVHVKGKYVGVLTFLEKPGGWGDKYKQMLYLWQVISREAIADTEIVCEVARANQDIVKTQMQRVAKQAITAAEISTDHHSVDVMAAINLKRSVAAQESIYEGDVPLYVGVAFLLHRSTTSKLDDACRFFQSLFVSPAWVAREGEYPWKIWLQCLPVTWDNLMAVPFNRRKLYLSGEAPGLLPLVRTKPGDAKGFELISDDGGTPVRVDLYYQHKNLGLFGATRSGKSLLAGNVVTYALAVGLPVVILDYPKPDGTSTFSDYAKFLKHEAAYFDITTEANNIFEIPNLKGLPSSLQKERMDDYIDFLLSALLSMVVGSRRGESTDAAFSDMVRSILGLALKAFFADVLIRDRYAAAYKGGLGSQDWQAMPTLADFIGYCSHERLRMDSIAGDSKGAIERIKLRLRFWVESRVGKALAAPSTFKNDAQLLVFALRGLSNDEDAAQMALSAYSAALRRALASAASIFFIDEAPVLFEFDAISNLIGRLCANGAKSGIRVILSAQDPDTIAKSPASAKIFQNLSTRLVGRIQPAAVDSFATILKYPREVIGRNAAESFFPKRTGMYSQWLIDDSGTFTFARFYPSLPLLAITANNPDEQKARQEAFNRQPDKIRAITELARMLAAN
;
A
#
# COMPACT_ATOMS: atom_id res chain seq x y z
N MET A 1 -0.73 48.53 6.89
CA MET A 1 -1.38 48.25 8.20
C MET A 1 -0.83 46.96 8.87
N ILE A 2 -0.30 46.02 8.11
CA ILE A 2 0.26 44.73 8.61
C ILE A 2 1.53 44.95 9.48
N LYS A 3 2.32 45.98 9.30
CA LYS A 3 3.47 46.29 10.16
C LYS A 3 3.16 46.58 11.65
N LYS A 4 1.90 46.70 12.03
CA LYS A 4 1.50 47.03 13.42
C LYS A 4 0.97 45.83 14.24
N VAL A 5 0.68 44.69 13.63
CA VAL A 5 0.22 43.49 14.35
C VAL A 5 1.41 42.76 15.01
N GLY A 6 2.62 43.12 14.60
CA GLY A 6 3.84 42.41 14.93
C GLY A 6 4.42 42.58 16.33
N LYS A 7 3.93 43.43 17.20
CA LYS A 7 4.43 43.53 18.59
C LYS A 7 3.27 43.34 19.55
N ARG A 8 2.90 42.11 19.83
CA ARG A 8 2.00 41.84 20.97
C ARG A 8 2.80 41.92 22.26
N GLU A 9 2.45 42.84 23.12
CA GLU A 9 2.86 42.84 24.51
C GLU A 9 1.94 41.88 25.27
N LEU A 10 2.43 40.71 25.62
CA LEU A 10 1.77 39.80 26.54
C LEU A 10 1.92 40.40 27.97
N LYS A 11 0.90 41.06 28.47
CA LYS A 11 0.81 41.45 29.90
C LYS A 11 0.51 40.19 30.73
N VAL A 12 1.52 39.46 31.08
CA VAL A 12 1.43 38.45 32.15
C VAL A 12 2.08 39.08 33.38
N GLY A 13 1.25 39.55 34.31
CA GLY A 13 1.61 40.05 35.61
C GLY A 13 2.99 40.71 35.73
N VAL A 14 3.02 42.03 35.66
CA VAL A 14 4.13 42.94 36.10
C VAL A 14 5.33 43.17 35.18
N LYS A 15 5.65 42.33 34.19
CA LYS A 15 6.69 42.68 33.19
C LYS A 15 6.21 42.32 31.79
N SER A 16 6.10 43.36 30.92
CA SER A 16 5.91 43.15 29.47
C SER A 16 7.14 42.49 28.89
N THR A 17 7.06 41.22 28.56
CA THR A 17 8.02 40.59 27.70
C THR A 17 7.69 40.97 26.26
N ARG A 18 8.64 41.60 25.55
CA ARG A 18 8.52 41.80 24.10
C ARG A 18 8.44 40.41 23.42
N TYR A 19 7.32 40.10 22.84
CA TYR A 19 7.13 38.90 22.06
C TYR A 19 7.40 39.24 20.60
N THR A 20 8.33 38.49 19.98
CA THR A 20 8.55 38.57 18.53
C THR A 20 7.41 37.86 17.87
N PRO A 21 6.68 38.47 16.91
CA PRO A 21 5.62 37.77 16.20
C PRO A 21 6.17 36.56 15.46
N LEU A 22 5.36 35.54 15.40
CA LEU A 22 5.69 34.31 14.67
C LEU A 22 6.01 34.58 13.19
N GLU A 23 5.33 35.57 12.59
CA GLU A 23 5.58 36.00 11.21
C GLU A 23 6.98 36.59 11.00
N ASP A 24 7.60 37.18 12.01
CA ASP A 24 8.99 37.67 11.94
C ASP A 24 10.01 36.53 12.07
N GLU A 25 9.61 35.40 12.66
CA GLU A 25 10.44 34.21 12.85
C GLU A 25 10.29 33.15 11.75
N MET A 26 9.17 33.14 11.05
CA MET A 26 8.92 32.34 9.84
C MET A 26 9.15 33.22 8.61
N GLN A 27 9.93 32.74 7.69
CA GLN A 27 10.41 33.52 6.55
C GLN A 27 9.68 33.27 5.25
N LEU A 28 8.47 32.70 5.26
CA LEU A 28 7.69 32.46 4.06
C LEU A 28 7.22 33.79 3.43
N ALA A 29 7.72 34.07 2.25
CA ALA A 29 7.34 35.25 1.48
C ALA A 29 6.21 34.99 0.48
N SER A 30 6.27 33.84 -0.23
CA SER A 30 5.26 33.44 -1.21
C SER A 30 5.34 31.92 -1.46
N MET A 31 4.32 31.39 -2.12
CA MET A 31 4.34 30.06 -2.71
C MET A 31 4.72 30.15 -4.19
N ILE A 32 5.37 29.12 -4.70
CA ILE A 32 5.75 29.02 -6.11
C ILE A 32 5.15 27.73 -6.69
N SER A 33 4.64 27.81 -7.92
CA SER A 33 4.24 26.67 -8.73
C SER A 33 5.00 26.71 -10.06
N MET A 34 5.84 25.73 -10.33
CA MET A 34 6.60 25.59 -11.55
C MET A 34 5.94 24.48 -12.41
N GLN A 35 5.50 24.84 -13.62
CA GLN A 35 4.73 23.96 -14.50
C GLN A 35 5.47 23.73 -15.82
N PHE A 36 6.16 22.59 -15.93
CA PHE A 36 6.92 22.23 -17.10
C PHE A 36 6.64 20.79 -17.53
N ALA A 37 6.54 20.57 -18.84
CA ALA A 37 6.33 19.25 -19.44
C ALA A 37 5.15 18.47 -18.80
N GLY A 38 4.05 19.16 -18.46
CA GLY A 38 2.87 18.57 -17.86
C GLY A 38 3.01 18.18 -16.36
N ARG A 39 4.12 18.55 -15.73
CA ARG A 39 4.37 18.36 -14.28
C ARG A 39 4.24 19.69 -13.55
N SER A 40 3.66 19.65 -12.34
CA SER A 40 3.60 20.81 -11.44
C SER A 40 4.46 20.56 -10.22
N VAL A 41 5.39 21.46 -9.93
CA VAL A 41 6.32 21.41 -8.81
C VAL A 41 6.07 22.61 -7.91
N GLY A 42 5.79 22.36 -6.63
CA GLY A 42 5.63 23.39 -5.62
C GLY A 42 6.95 23.77 -4.96
N ALA A 43 7.04 25.02 -4.49
CA ALA A 43 8.14 25.46 -3.63
C ALA A 43 7.69 26.57 -2.66
N TYR A 44 8.40 26.68 -1.53
CA TYR A 44 8.34 27.84 -0.63
C TYR A 44 9.39 28.85 -1.04
N LEU A 45 9.01 30.10 -1.20
CA LEU A 45 9.97 31.22 -1.31
C LEU A 45 10.19 31.81 0.07
N LEU A 46 11.39 31.65 0.59
CA LEU A 46 11.78 32.19 1.90
C LEU A 46 12.61 33.48 1.71
N ARG A 47 12.36 34.47 2.59
CA ARG A 47 13.08 35.76 2.60
C ARG A 47 13.66 36.03 3.96
N LYS A 48 14.96 36.38 4.00
CA LYS A 48 15.64 36.87 5.23
C LYS A 48 16.29 38.25 5.01
N GLY A 49 15.70 39.27 5.61
CA GLY A 49 16.08 40.66 5.31
C GLY A 49 15.56 41.10 3.94
N SER A 50 16.27 42.07 3.31
CA SER A 50 15.90 42.58 1.98
C SER A 50 16.50 41.77 0.83
N ASP A 51 17.65 41.14 1.03
CA ASP A 51 18.53 40.72 -0.06
C ASP A 51 18.74 39.20 -0.16
N ASN A 52 18.27 38.43 0.81
CA ASN A 52 18.51 36.99 0.81
C ASN A 52 17.23 36.23 0.58
N PHE A 53 17.25 35.42 -0.49
CA PHE A 53 16.16 34.55 -0.87
C PHE A 53 16.62 33.09 -0.95
N LYS A 54 15.75 32.18 -0.52
CA LYS A 54 15.96 30.75 -0.56
C LYS A 54 14.67 30.08 -1.05
N ILE A 55 14.79 29.17 -2.00
CA ILE A 55 13.69 28.35 -2.49
C ILE A 55 13.80 26.99 -1.84
N LYS A 56 12.70 26.50 -1.29
CA LYS A 56 12.65 25.18 -0.65
C LYS A 56 11.63 24.29 -1.36
N PHE A 57 12.11 23.24 -2.04
CA PHE A 57 11.31 22.23 -2.70
C PHE A 57 10.90 21.15 -1.70
N ALA A 58 9.76 20.51 -1.96
CA ALA A 58 9.26 19.40 -1.17
C ALA A 58 9.00 18.17 -2.02
N PHE A 59 9.37 17.00 -1.50
CA PHE A 59 9.12 15.71 -2.11
C PHE A 59 8.41 14.79 -1.11
N ASP A 60 7.37 14.12 -1.57
CA ASP A 60 6.82 12.97 -0.88
C ASP A 60 7.66 11.73 -1.21
N CYS A 61 8.08 10.99 -0.20
CA CYS A 61 9.02 9.88 -0.34
C CYS A 61 8.41 8.57 0.16
N ILE A 62 8.50 7.50 -0.65
CA ILE A 62 8.07 6.18 -0.23
C ILE A 62 9.00 5.63 0.86
N GLY A 63 10.29 6.00 0.82
CA GLY A 63 11.29 5.56 1.76
C GLY A 63 11.83 4.16 1.47
N ILE A 64 12.76 3.74 2.34
CA ILE A 64 13.38 2.42 2.33
C ILE A 64 12.50 1.48 3.16
N HIS A 65 12.16 0.31 2.63
CA HIS A 65 11.34 -0.65 3.36
C HIS A 65 12.09 -1.22 4.57
N ASN A 66 11.38 -1.40 5.69
CA ASN A 66 11.98 -1.83 6.96
C ASN A 66 12.44 -3.30 6.98
N THR A 67 11.92 -4.15 6.09
CA THR A 67 12.38 -5.53 5.95
C THR A 67 13.33 -5.63 4.76
N LEU A 68 14.62 -5.49 5.03
CA LEU A 68 15.70 -5.59 4.03
C LEU A 68 16.26 -7.00 4.00
N ARG A 69 16.66 -7.44 2.81
CA ARG A 69 17.45 -8.67 2.62
C ARG A 69 18.93 -8.33 2.82
N ASP A 70 19.70 -9.26 3.34
CA ASP A 70 21.14 -9.06 3.58
C ASP A 70 21.88 -8.61 2.31
N GLU A 71 21.49 -9.13 1.15
CA GLU A 71 22.06 -8.78 -0.16
C GLU A 71 21.76 -7.34 -0.59
N GLU A 72 20.68 -6.74 -0.10
CA GLU A 72 20.23 -5.39 -0.46
C GLU A 72 20.87 -4.31 0.42
N ILE A 73 21.28 -4.64 1.64
CA ILE A 73 21.73 -3.68 2.65
C ILE A 73 22.94 -2.89 2.16
N ASP A 74 23.96 -3.58 1.65
CA ASP A 74 25.18 -2.93 1.20
C ASP A 74 24.96 -1.98 0.04
N SER A 75 24.11 -2.36 -0.92
CA SER A 75 23.78 -1.52 -2.07
C SER A 75 22.96 -0.28 -1.69
N ILE A 76 21.96 -0.45 -0.81
CA ILE A 76 21.13 0.65 -0.32
C ILE A 76 21.97 1.61 0.53
N PHE A 77 22.80 1.06 1.43
CA PHE A 77 23.68 1.88 2.26
C PHE A 77 24.66 2.70 1.42
N ALA A 78 25.31 2.07 0.44
CA ALA A 78 26.25 2.75 -0.46
C ALA A 78 25.56 3.83 -1.32
N ALA A 79 24.32 3.59 -1.75
CA ALA A 79 23.54 4.57 -2.51
C ALA A 79 23.21 5.81 -1.65
N VAL A 80 22.76 5.61 -0.40
CA VAL A 80 22.46 6.71 0.53
C VAL A 80 23.73 7.48 0.86
N GLU A 81 24.81 6.80 1.20
CA GLU A 81 26.12 7.40 1.47
C GLU A 81 26.64 8.22 0.28
N GLY A 82 26.57 7.63 -0.93
CA GLY A 82 26.98 8.30 -2.16
C GLY A 82 26.20 9.58 -2.42
N GLY A 83 24.88 9.56 -2.21
CA GLY A 83 24.06 10.75 -2.33
C GLY A 83 24.40 11.83 -1.29
N LEU A 84 24.72 11.42 -0.06
CA LEU A 84 25.15 12.38 0.98
C LEU A 84 26.47 13.08 0.62
N LYS A 85 27.37 12.42 -0.09
CA LYS A 85 28.63 13.01 -0.58
C LYS A 85 28.40 14.08 -1.65
N ASP A 86 27.31 13.99 -2.39
CA ASP A 86 26.96 14.88 -3.51
C ASP A 86 26.06 16.06 -3.10
N ILE A 87 25.70 16.20 -1.80
CA ILE A 87 24.96 17.38 -1.33
C ILE A 87 25.76 18.66 -1.64
N LEU A 88 25.10 19.62 -2.28
CA LEU A 88 25.73 20.86 -2.69
C LEU A 88 26.19 21.71 -1.47
N PRO A 89 27.36 22.33 -1.51
CA PRO A 89 27.82 23.24 -0.46
C PRO A 89 26.83 24.40 -0.29
N GLY A 90 26.49 24.69 0.96
CA GLY A 90 25.54 25.76 1.30
C GLY A 90 24.07 25.33 1.32
N GLU A 91 23.74 24.18 0.71
CA GLU A 91 22.40 23.64 0.68
C GLU A 91 22.17 22.57 1.76
N SER A 92 20.89 22.30 2.05
CA SER A 92 20.50 21.32 3.06
C SER A 92 19.38 20.39 2.58
N LEU A 93 19.41 19.16 3.09
CA LEU A 93 18.34 18.17 2.98
C LEU A 93 17.71 18.00 4.36
N THR A 94 16.41 18.32 4.48
CA THR A 94 15.63 18.07 5.70
C THR A 94 14.69 16.90 5.46
N ILE A 95 14.74 15.90 6.33
CA ILE A 95 13.94 14.68 6.27
C ILE A 95 12.94 14.70 7.42
N HIS A 96 11.67 14.63 7.09
CA HIS A 96 10.55 14.67 8.02
C HIS A 96 9.82 13.33 8.00
N LEU A 97 9.95 12.53 9.05
CA LEU A 97 9.19 11.29 9.25
C LEU A 97 8.19 11.50 10.39
N GLY A 98 6.91 11.48 10.07
CA GLY A 98 5.84 11.58 11.06
C GLY A 98 5.05 10.28 11.21
N SER A 99 4.62 9.99 12.44
CA SER A 99 3.80 8.84 12.82
C SER A 99 2.64 9.31 13.67
N PHE A 100 1.44 9.39 13.08
CA PHE A 100 0.26 9.95 13.73
C PHE A 100 -0.92 8.99 13.73
N SER A 101 -1.70 9.01 14.80
CA SER A 101 -2.95 8.25 14.94
C SER A 101 -4.08 9.00 14.24
N VAL A 102 -4.18 8.87 12.91
CA VAL A 102 -5.21 9.50 12.08
C VAL A 102 -5.93 8.47 11.21
N ASP A 103 -7.20 8.74 10.87
CA ASP A 103 -8.04 7.86 10.05
C ASP A 103 -8.87 8.61 9.00
N SER A 104 -8.70 9.92 8.85
CA SER A 104 -9.53 10.79 7.99
C SER A 104 -9.66 10.26 6.57
N GLU A 105 -8.55 9.99 5.91
CA GLU A 105 -8.50 9.48 4.53
C GLU A 105 -9.28 8.15 4.37
N ARG A 106 -9.07 7.19 5.31
CA ARG A 106 -9.78 5.91 5.29
C ARG A 106 -11.27 6.07 5.59
N GLN A 107 -11.64 6.98 6.48
CA GLN A 107 -13.04 7.29 6.79
C GLN A 107 -13.75 7.90 5.58
N GLU A 108 -13.08 8.72 4.80
CA GLU A 108 -13.61 9.30 3.57
C GLU A 108 -13.81 8.21 2.51
N GLU A 109 -12.80 7.39 2.24
CA GLU A 109 -12.87 6.25 1.32
C GLU A 109 -14.05 5.32 1.65
N LEU A 110 -14.16 4.90 2.92
CA LEU A 110 -15.26 4.05 3.37
C LEU A 110 -16.62 4.76 3.34
N SER A 111 -16.66 6.10 3.51
CA SER A 111 -17.88 6.89 3.32
C SER A 111 -18.34 6.89 1.87
N ASP A 112 -17.42 7.01 0.93
CA ASP A 112 -17.74 6.99 -0.49
C ASP A 112 -18.24 5.62 -0.92
N LEU A 113 -17.60 4.54 -0.45
CA LEU A 113 -18.08 3.18 -0.64
C LEU A 113 -19.50 3.00 -0.06
N TYR A 114 -19.75 3.50 1.15
CA TYR A 114 -21.08 3.43 1.78
C TYR A 114 -22.15 4.12 0.93
N ARG A 115 -21.85 5.26 0.31
CA ARG A 115 -22.79 5.99 -0.56
C ARG A 115 -23.08 5.24 -1.86
N GLN A 116 -22.09 4.54 -2.42
CA GLN A 116 -22.21 3.81 -3.68
C GLN A 116 -23.01 2.50 -3.53
N VAL A 117 -22.88 1.83 -2.39
CA VAL A 117 -23.51 0.53 -2.12
C VAL A 117 -25.02 0.67 -1.94
N LYS A 118 -25.80 -0.19 -2.63
CA LYS A 118 -27.27 -0.24 -2.52
C LYS A 118 -27.75 -1.19 -1.43
N SER A 119 -27.04 -2.31 -1.22
CA SER A 119 -27.39 -3.35 -0.23
C SER A 119 -27.28 -2.83 1.20
N THR A 120 -28.33 -3.05 1.99
CA THR A 120 -28.37 -2.67 3.41
C THR A 120 -27.37 -3.47 4.22
N GLU A 121 -27.20 -4.75 3.88
CA GLU A 121 -26.30 -5.68 4.53
C GLU A 121 -24.83 -5.29 4.30
N LEU A 122 -24.45 -4.94 3.07
CA LEU A 122 -23.10 -4.44 2.76
C LEU A 122 -22.84 -3.07 3.41
N ARG A 123 -23.81 -2.16 3.39
CA ARG A 123 -23.70 -0.87 4.10
C ARG A 123 -23.42 -1.08 5.59
N TYR A 124 -24.10 -2.04 6.21
CA TYR A 124 -23.89 -2.39 7.62
C TYR A 124 -22.45 -2.85 7.88
N LEU A 125 -21.88 -3.71 7.01
CA LEU A 125 -20.50 -4.17 7.14
C LEU A 125 -19.48 -3.03 6.95
N ILE A 126 -19.71 -2.13 6.00
CA ILE A 126 -18.84 -0.96 5.78
C ILE A 126 -18.88 -0.02 6.99
N MET A 127 -20.06 0.22 7.56
CA MET A 127 -20.18 1.03 8.78
C MET A 127 -19.47 0.39 9.97
N ALA A 128 -19.53 -0.94 10.10
CA ALA A 128 -18.81 -1.67 11.12
C ALA A 128 -17.29 -1.56 10.94
N GLU A 129 -16.79 -1.62 9.71
CA GLU A 129 -15.37 -1.38 9.39
C GLU A 129 -14.95 0.05 9.74
N ARG A 130 -15.75 1.06 9.37
CA ARG A 130 -15.51 2.45 9.77
C ARG A 130 -15.37 2.62 11.29
N SER A 131 -16.25 1.97 12.03
CA SER A 131 -16.21 1.99 13.51
C SER A 131 -14.93 1.32 14.03
N ARG A 132 -14.53 0.20 13.44
CA ARG A 132 -13.29 -0.51 13.80
C ARG A 132 -12.04 0.31 13.51
N VAL A 133 -11.97 0.95 12.36
CA VAL A 133 -10.86 1.85 11.98
C VAL A 133 -10.73 3.01 13.00
N ARG A 134 -11.85 3.61 13.40
CA ARG A 134 -11.87 4.66 14.43
C ARG A 134 -11.39 4.15 15.80
N GLU A 135 -11.79 2.96 16.17
CA GLU A 135 -11.34 2.31 17.40
C GLU A 135 -9.81 2.09 17.37
N LEU A 136 -9.27 1.54 16.28
CA LEU A 136 -7.83 1.32 16.11
C LEU A 136 -7.03 2.62 16.16
N ARG A 137 -7.56 3.71 15.59
CA ARG A 137 -6.98 5.05 15.76
C ARG A 137 -6.98 5.49 17.22
N ASN A 138 -8.10 5.37 17.91
CA ASN A 138 -8.23 5.81 19.31
C ASN A 138 -7.31 5.02 20.26
N LEU A 139 -7.06 3.75 19.94
CA LEU A 139 -6.13 2.88 20.68
C LEU A 139 -4.65 3.14 20.29
N GLY A 140 -4.37 4.01 19.31
CA GLY A 140 -3.03 4.26 18.82
C GLY A 140 -2.38 3.06 18.10
N ILE A 141 -3.20 2.12 17.60
CA ILE A 141 -2.74 0.94 16.85
C ILE A 141 -2.52 1.33 15.38
N ARG A 142 -3.45 2.08 14.80
CA ARG A 142 -3.37 2.58 13.43
C ARG A 142 -2.63 3.91 13.40
N LYS A 143 -1.42 3.90 12.81
CA LYS A 143 -0.51 5.05 12.76
C LYS A 143 0.08 5.21 11.35
N PRO A 144 -0.67 5.79 10.40
CA PRO A 144 -0.09 6.12 9.10
C PRO A 144 1.13 7.02 9.28
N LYS A 145 2.09 6.83 8.40
CA LYS A 145 3.34 7.58 8.41
C LYS A 145 3.47 8.37 7.13
N TYR A 146 3.99 9.57 7.26
CA TYR A 146 4.48 10.32 6.11
C TYR A 146 6.00 10.44 6.17
N LEU A 147 6.62 10.50 5.02
CA LEU A 147 8.04 10.79 4.87
C LEU A 147 8.17 11.84 3.78
N ARG A 148 8.66 13.01 4.19
CA ARG A 148 8.80 14.17 3.33
C ARG A 148 10.25 14.67 3.35
N LEU A 149 10.71 15.06 2.18
CA LEU A 149 12.06 15.57 2.00
C LEU A 149 11.95 17.02 1.55
N TYR A 150 12.66 17.92 2.24
CA TYR A 150 12.73 19.33 1.88
C TYR A 150 14.17 19.67 1.50
N CYS A 151 14.32 20.22 0.29
CA CYS A 151 15.61 20.54 -0.32
C CYS A 151 15.72 22.01 -0.59
N THR A 152 16.85 22.60 -0.27
CA THR A 152 17.06 24.05 -0.42
C THR A 152 17.80 24.40 -1.70
N TYR A 153 17.51 25.59 -2.23
CA TYR A 153 18.26 26.28 -3.26
C TYR A 153 18.38 27.74 -2.87
N THR A 154 19.60 28.18 -2.61
CA THR A 154 19.87 29.55 -2.18
C THR A 154 20.15 30.42 -3.41
N VAL A 155 19.40 31.51 -3.55
CA VAL A 155 19.60 32.45 -4.64
C VAL A 155 20.87 33.26 -4.33
N ASP A 156 21.83 33.25 -5.26
CA ASP A 156 23.12 33.95 -5.09
C ASP A 156 22.89 35.48 -5.06
N PRO A 157 23.20 36.14 -3.96
CA PRO A 157 23.11 37.59 -3.89
C PRO A 157 24.14 38.35 -4.78
N GLY A 158 25.13 37.62 -5.31
CA GLY A 158 26.18 38.17 -6.22
C GLY A 158 25.68 38.49 -7.64
N SER A 159 24.52 38.04 -8.06
CA SER A 159 23.88 38.50 -9.30
C SER A 159 23.26 39.88 -9.03
N ALA A 160 23.99 40.91 -9.34
CA ALA A 160 23.56 42.29 -9.08
C ALA A 160 22.16 42.58 -9.62
N GLY A 161 21.19 42.79 -8.72
CA GLY A 161 19.79 43.07 -9.04
C GLY A 161 18.80 41.91 -8.84
N ALA A 162 19.24 40.67 -8.60
CA ALA A 162 18.32 39.52 -8.45
C ALA A 162 17.46 39.67 -7.18
N SER A 163 18.05 40.02 -6.05
CA SER A 163 17.32 40.24 -4.79
C SER A 163 16.36 41.43 -4.87
N ASP A 164 16.77 42.52 -5.50
CA ASP A 164 15.95 43.72 -5.71
C ASP A 164 14.74 43.44 -6.61
N ALA A 165 14.91 42.60 -7.61
CA ALA A 165 13.82 42.18 -8.49
C ALA A 165 12.76 41.35 -7.74
N ILE A 166 13.14 40.36 -6.95
CA ILE A 166 12.25 39.51 -6.15
C ILE A 166 11.53 40.38 -5.09
N GLU A 167 12.26 41.24 -4.39
CA GLU A 167 11.67 42.12 -3.37
C GLU A 167 10.58 43.00 -3.95
N LYS A 168 10.80 43.57 -5.13
CA LYS A 168 9.82 44.44 -5.77
C LYS A 168 8.59 43.70 -6.25
N VAL A 169 8.72 42.47 -6.73
CA VAL A 169 7.58 41.58 -7.05
C VAL A 169 6.79 41.27 -5.76
N LEU A 170 7.48 40.95 -4.66
CA LEU A 170 6.80 40.68 -3.37
C LEU A 170 6.09 41.91 -2.81
N VAL A 171 6.71 43.08 -2.88
CA VAL A 171 6.07 44.36 -2.47
C VAL A 171 4.84 44.65 -3.30
N ARG A 172 4.83 44.29 -4.57
CA ARG A 172 3.67 44.43 -5.44
C ARG A 172 2.57 43.44 -5.04
N LEU A 173 2.87 42.15 -4.77
CA LEU A 173 1.96 41.16 -4.22
C LEU A 173 1.34 41.64 -2.89
N GLU A 174 2.16 42.16 -1.99
CA GLU A 174 1.71 42.71 -0.69
C GLU A 174 0.78 43.95 -0.81
N LYS A 175 0.87 44.71 -1.90
CA LYS A 175 0.08 45.94 -2.10
C LYS A 175 -1.21 45.73 -2.90
N GLY A 176 -1.48 44.51 -3.39
CA GLY A 176 -2.73 44.21 -4.12
C GLY A 176 -2.96 45.02 -5.41
N TRP A 177 -1.91 45.47 -6.06
CA TRP A 177 -1.98 46.41 -7.18
C TRP A 177 -2.29 45.72 -8.51
N LYS A 178 -3.53 45.73 -8.91
CA LYS A 178 -4.00 45.27 -10.24
C LYS A 178 -3.85 46.29 -11.39
N ARG A 179 -3.22 47.45 -11.19
CA ARG A 179 -3.14 48.50 -12.21
C ARG A 179 -1.77 49.12 -12.33
N PHE A 180 -1.20 49.08 -13.47
CA PHE A 180 -0.04 49.65 -14.13
C PHE A 180 1.10 48.67 -14.44
N VAL A 181 0.96 48.05 -15.59
CA VAL A 181 2.04 47.39 -16.32
C VAL A 181 2.72 48.45 -17.19
N GLY A 182 3.89 48.92 -16.81
CA GLY A 182 4.75 49.77 -17.65
C GLY A 182 6.01 48.97 -18.06
N GLU A 183 6.68 49.35 -19.11
CA GLU A 183 7.92 48.72 -19.64
C GLU A 183 8.99 48.40 -18.60
N TYR A 184 9.02 49.16 -17.50
CA TYR A 184 9.96 48.94 -16.38
C TYR A 184 9.66 47.69 -15.53
N ASP A 185 8.42 47.20 -15.55
CA ASP A 185 8.02 46.02 -14.77
C ASP A 185 8.32 44.73 -15.52
N GLU A 186 8.30 44.76 -16.87
CA GLU A 186 8.56 43.61 -17.72
C GLU A 186 10.01 43.12 -17.64
N ALA A 187 10.98 44.06 -17.56
CA ALA A 187 12.40 43.71 -17.38
C ALA A 187 12.66 43.01 -16.03
N ARG A 188 11.91 43.36 -14.98
CA ARG A 188 12.02 42.75 -13.63
C ARG A 188 11.36 41.39 -13.57
N PHE A 189 10.18 41.24 -14.22
CA PHE A 189 9.54 39.92 -14.37
C PHE A 189 10.45 38.94 -15.08
N ASN A 190 11.09 39.37 -16.17
CA ASN A 190 12.07 38.57 -16.91
C ASN A 190 13.28 38.19 -16.05
N GLN A 191 13.70 39.04 -15.12
CA GLN A 191 14.80 38.72 -14.19
C GLN A 191 14.38 37.70 -13.14
N VAL A 192 13.20 37.81 -12.55
CA VAL A 192 12.65 36.81 -11.62
C VAL A 192 12.35 35.50 -12.32
N ASP A 193 11.83 35.55 -13.55
CA ASP A 193 11.63 34.40 -14.43
C ASP A 193 12.96 33.64 -14.62
N GLY A 194 14.05 34.33 -14.94
CA GLY A 194 15.39 33.74 -15.06
C GLY A 194 15.87 33.08 -13.77
N ILE A 195 15.64 33.71 -12.60
CA ILE A 195 16.00 33.13 -11.29
C ILE A 195 15.20 31.87 -11.00
N LEU A 196 13.90 31.88 -11.24
CA LEU A 196 13.04 30.72 -11.00
C LEU A 196 13.32 29.57 -11.98
N ASN A 197 13.67 29.90 -13.23
CA ASN A 197 14.15 28.89 -14.19
C ASN A 197 15.47 28.25 -13.72
N SER A 198 16.43 29.03 -13.24
CA SER A 198 17.66 28.50 -12.63
C SER A 198 17.36 27.66 -11.38
N ALA A 199 16.41 28.08 -10.55
CA ALA A 199 15.99 27.28 -9.40
C ALA A 199 15.37 25.94 -9.83
N TYR A 200 14.66 25.89 -10.95
CA TYR A 200 14.12 24.64 -11.48
C TYR A 200 15.23 23.74 -12.03
N THR A 201 16.15 24.26 -12.83
CA THR A 201 17.21 23.48 -13.48
C THR A 201 18.34 23.11 -12.52
N ASP A 202 18.88 24.09 -11.82
CA ASP A 202 20.09 23.95 -10.98
C ASP A 202 19.75 23.60 -9.52
N GLY A 203 18.49 23.78 -9.14
CA GLY A 203 17.96 23.39 -7.82
C GLY A 203 17.14 22.10 -7.90
N PHE A 204 15.88 22.23 -8.35
CA PHE A 204 14.92 21.12 -8.33
C PHE A 204 15.40 19.86 -9.07
N GLN A 205 15.81 19.99 -10.33
CA GLN A 205 16.23 18.82 -11.14
C GLN A 205 17.46 18.12 -10.57
N ILE A 206 18.41 18.89 -10.01
CA ILE A 206 19.59 18.31 -9.37
C ILE A 206 19.20 17.54 -8.11
N TRP A 207 18.32 18.10 -7.28
CA TRP A 207 17.84 17.41 -6.10
C TRP A 207 17.00 16.16 -6.45
N GLU A 208 16.12 16.24 -7.43
CA GLU A 208 15.35 15.08 -7.88
C GLU A 208 16.28 13.95 -8.37
N ALA A 209 17.30 14.28 -9.17
CA ALA A 209 18.30 13.32 -9.62
C ALA A 209 19.15 12.75 -8.49
N LEU A 210 19.54 13.58 -7.52
CA LEU A 210 20.27 13.13 -6.33
C LEU A 210 19.44 12.13 -5.51
N LEU A 211 18.20 12.47 -5.21
CA LEU A 211 17.33 11.64 -4.38
C LEU A 211 16.93 10.34 -5.10
N SER A 212 16.57 10.40 -6.39
CA SER A 212 16.08 9.24 -7.13
C SER A 212 17.21 8.38 -7.69
N ASN A 213 18.16 8.97 -8.40
CA ASN A 213 19.18 8.21 -9.14
C ASN A 213 20.38 7.84 -8.28
N LYS A 214 20.82 8.74 -7.36
CA LYS A 214 21.99 8.48 -6.50
C LYS A 214 21.60 7.75 -5.22
N MET A 215 20.63 8.28 -4.48
CA MET A 215 20.17 7.66 -3.23
C MET A 215 19.23 6.47 -3.45
N GLY A 216 18.70 6.26 -4.67
CA GLY A 216 17.77 5.17 -4.98
C GLY A 216 16.40 5.32 -4.30
N LEU A 217 16.00 6.54 -3.93
CA LEU A 217 14.74 6.80 -3.26
C LEU A 217 13.62 7.00 -4.29
N THR A 218 12.46 6.43 -4.04
CA THR A 218 11.27 6.74 -4.83
C THR A 218 10.64 8.01 -4.26
N VAL A 219 10.78 9.11 -5.00
CA VAL A 219 10.28 10.43 -4.62
C VAL A 219 9.30 10.97 -5.65
N ARG A 220 8.34 11.77 -5.20
CA ARG A 220 7.39 12.52 -6.01
C ARG A 220 7.42 13.98 -5.57
N ALA A 221 7.67 14.88 -6.51
CA ALA A 221 7.57 16.31 -6.24
C ALA A 221 6.16 16.66 -5.75
N MET A 222 6.08 17.47 -4.72
CA MET A 222 4.82 17.99 -4.21
C MET A 222 4.40 19.23 -4.99
N THR A 223 3.12 19.39 -5.22
CA THR A 223 2.54 20.61 -5.80
C THR A 223 2.45 21.73 -4.77
N ALA A 224 2.32 22.98 -5.22
CA ALA A 224 2.12 24.12 -4.31
C ALA A 224 0.87 23.96 -3.45
N ALA A 225 -0.21 23.41 -4.00
CA ALA A 225 -1.45 23.12 -3.27
C ALA A 225 -1.23 22.08 -2.15
N GLU A 226 -0.53 20.98 -2.43
CA GLU A 226 -0.22 19.96 -1.42
C GLU A 226 0.69 20.51 -0.31
N MET A 227 1.69 21.33 -0.68
CA MET A 227 2.58 21.98 0.29
C MET A 227 1.83 22.98 1.18
N TRP A 228 0.91 23.75 0.57
CA TRP A 228 0.05 24.70 1.32
C TRP A 228 -0.92 23.97 2.24
N GLN A 229 -1.58 22.91 1.75
CA GLN A 229 -2.45 22.08 2.55
C GLN A 229 -1.74 21.54 3.80
N GLN A 230 -0.53 21.02 3.64
CA GLN A 230 0.26 20.49 4.76
C GLN A 230 0.59 21.57 5.78
N LEU A 231 1.02 22.73 5.31
CA LEU A 231 1.34 23.86 6.19
C LEU A 231 0.06 24.33 6.91
N TRP A 232 -1.08 24.39 6.21
CA TRP A 232 -2.38 24.71 6.79
C TRP A 232 -2.77 23.72 7.88
N GLU A 233 -2.74 22.45 7.59
CA GLU A 233 -3.11 21.36 8.52
C GLU A 233 -2.19 21.30 9.76
N TYR A 234 -0.99 21.79 9.67
CA TYR A 234 -0.08 21.90 10.81
C TYR A 234 -0.58 22.88 11.87
N PHE A 235 -1.19 23.99 11.45
CA PHE A 235 -1.65 25.05 12.32
C PHE A 235 -3.16 25.07 12.54
N ASN A 236 -3.96 24.59 11.58
CA ASN A 236 -5.41 24.73 11.54
C ASN A 236 -6.14 23.38 11.52
N GLU A 237 -7.35 23.37 12.10
CA GLU A 237 -8.29 22.23 12.00
C GLU A 237 -9.40 22.47 10.97
N THR A 238 -9.47 23.68 10.43
CA THR A 238 -10.49 24.11 9.45
C THR A 238 -10.15 23.67 8.06
N GLN A 239 -11.15 23.76 7.17
CA GLN A 239 -10.93 23.48 5.74
C GLN A 239 -9.84 24.38 5.18
N VAL A 240 -8.98 23.78 4.34
CA VAL A 240 -7.87 24.49 3.69
C VAL A 240 -8.39 25.65 2.84
N ARG A 241 -7.81 26.83 3.01
CA ARG A 241 -8.07 28.01 2.19
C ARG A 241 -7.21 28.00 0.93
N GLU A 242 -7.63 28.75 -0.07
CA GLU A 242 -6.82 29.00 -1.26
C GLU A 242 -5.49 29.63 -0.91
N ILE A 243 -4.46 29.36 -1.70
CA ILE A 243 -3.13 29.97 -1.54
C ILE A 243 -3.29 31.47 -1.77
N PRO A 244 -2.96 32.34 -0.77
CA PRO A 244 -3.23 33.76 -0.90
C PRO A 244 -2.39 34.46 -1.96
N GLN A 245 -1.14 34.03 -2.13
CA GLN A 245 -0.20 34.60 -3.09
C GLN A 245 0.65 33.47 -3.69
N LEU A 246 0.55 33.30 -5.00
CA LEU A 246 1.21 32.24 -5.76
C LEU A 246 1.94 32.82 -6.97
N LEU A 247 3.21 32.53 -7.08
CA LEU A 247 4.02 32.77 -8.29
C LEU A 247 3.95 31.53 -9.16
N VAL A 248 3.45 31.64 -10.38
CA VAL A 248 3.36 30.54 -11.32
C VAL A 248 4.34 30.78 -12.47
N LEU A 249 5.26 29.82 -12.63
CA LEU A 249 6.21 29.78 -13.73
C LEU A 249 5.84 28.63 -14.67
N ASP A 250 5.60 28.95 -15.93
CA ASP A 250 5.33 27.96 -16.97
C ASP A 250 6.09 28.30 -18.28
N GLU A 251 5.81 27.56 -19.35
CA GLU A 251 6.47 27.78 -20.65
C GLU A 251 6.17 29.15 -21.26
N SER A 252 5.13 29.85 -20.82
CA SER A 252 4.78 31.21 -21.24
C SER A 252 5.46 32.31 -20.42
N GLY A 253 6.20 31.95 -19.36
CA GLY A 253 6.89 32.81 -18.42
C GLY A 253 6.24 32.90 -17.05
N LEU A 254 6.62 33.90 -16.29
CA LEU A 254 6.16 34.11 -14.93
C LEU A 254 4.81 34.86 -14.88
N ARG A 255 3.88 34.38 -14.05
CA ARG A 255 2.63 35.07 -13.71
C ARG A 255 2.35 35.05 -12.21
N GLU A 256 1.54 35.99 -11.78
CA GLU A 256 1.10 36.10 -10.38
C GLU A 256 -0.38 35.73 -10.26
N GLU A 257 -0.69 34.86 -9.29
CA GLU A 257 -2.06 34.54 -8.89
C GLU A 257 -2.28 35.01 -7.46
N VAL A 258 -3.21 35.94 -7.25
CA VAL A 258 -3.49 36.55 -5.94
C VAL A 258 -4.95 36.33 -5.60
N SER A 259 -5.20 35.52 -4.56
CA SER A 259 -6.54 35.26 -4.02
C SER A 259 -6.87 36.10 -2.79
N SER A 260 -5.85 36.71 -2.15
CA SER A 260 -6.00 37.55 -0.94
C SER A 260 -4.99 38.68 -0.92
N GLU A 261 -5.37 39.82 -0.32
CA GLU A 261 -4.48 40.96 -0.03
C GLU A 261 -3.48 40.66 1.11
N TRP A 262 -3.73 39.58 1.86
CA TRP A 262 -2.91 39.17 2.99
C TRP A 262 -1.79 38.25 2.56
N ASN A 263 -0.63 38.36 3.20
CA ASN A 263 0.47 37.45 2.94
C ASN A 263 0.15 36.03 3.46
N PRO A 264 0.87 34.98 2.98
CA PRO A 264 0.61 33.57 3.35
C PRO A 264 0.63 33.33 4.87
N LEU A 265 1.54 33.96 5.60
CA LEU A 265 1.66 33.75 7.05
C LEU A 265 0.50 34.39 7.82
N THR A 266 0.01 35.58 7.37
CA THR A 266 -1.16 36.21 7.98
C THR A 266 -2.42 35.37 7.80
N VAL A 267 -2.62 34.84 6.62
CA VAL A 267 -3.77 33.92 6.33
C VAL A 267 -3.67 32.67 7.16
N LEU A 268 -2.46 32.09 7.29
CA LEU A 268 -2.21 30.87 8.08
C LEU A 268 -2.54 31.07 9.57
N MET A 269 -2.32 32.29 10.12
CA MET A 269 -2.49 32.63 11.53
C MET A 269 -3.76 33.45 11.83
N GLU A 270 -4.74 33.40 10.95
CA GLU A 270 -5.97 34.20 11.07
C GLU A 270 -6.81 33.84 12.30
N SER A 271 -6.77 32.58 12.74
CA SER A 271 -7.46 32.11 13.94
C SER A 271 -6.59 32.27 15.18
N ASP A 272 -7.15 32.76 16.29
CA ASP A 272 -6.45 32.80 17.58
C ASP A 272 -5.97 31.40 18.05
N PHE A 273 -6.67 30.35 17.64
CA PHE A 273 -6.27 28.95 17.89
C PHE A 273 -5.08 28.48 17.06
N SER A 274 -4.78 29.18 15.96
CA SER A 274 -3.67 28.82 15.06
C SER A 274 -2.33 29.35 15.58
N ILE A 275 -2.33 30.32 16.48
CA ILE A 275 -1.12 30.94 16.98
C ILE A 275 -0.47 30.03 18.03
N PRO A 276 0.74 29.50 17.76
CA PRO A 276 1.45 28.70 18.74
C PRO A 276 1.87 29.51 19.98
N VAL A 277 1.85 28.86 21.13
CA VAL A 277 2.32 29.40 22.41
C VAL A 277 3.37 28.45 23.00
N ALA A 278 4.43 28.99 23.56
CA ALA A 278 5.51 28.18 24.10
C ALA A 278 5.75 28.45 25.59
N ASP A 279 6.16 27.41 26.29
CA ASP A 279 6.77 27.47 27.62
C ASP A 279 8.15 26.79 27.55
N ARG A 280 8.89 26.76 28.64
CA ARG A 280 10.23 26.11 28.70
C ARG A 280 10.22 24.62 28.35
N LYS A 281 9.09 23.92 28.50
CA LYS A 281 9.02 22.47 28.33
C LYS A 281 8.17 22.00 27.14
N TRP A 282 7.45 22.90 26.50
CA TRP A 282 6.54 22.56 25.44
C TRP A 282 6.20 23.73 24.52
N VAL A 283 5.75 23.41 23.33
CA VAL A 283 5.06 24.33 22.42
C VAL A 283 3.62 23.85 22.29
N HIS A 284 2.66 24.75 22.45
CA HIS A 284 1.24 24.42 22.25
C HIS A 284 0.79 24.92 20.88
N VAL A 285 0.35 24.01 20.03
CA VAL A 285 -0.17 24.29 18.68
C VAL A 285 -1.32 23.35 18.36
N LYS A 286 -2.34 23.85 17.72
CA LYS A 286 -3.50 23.04 17.28
C LYS A 286 -4.05 22.13 18.41
N GLY A 287 -4.26 22.71 19.61
CA GLY A 287 -4.80 22.00 20.75
C GLY A 287 -3.92 20.88 21.33
N LYS A 288 -2.67 20.74 20.88
CA LYS A 288 -1.71 19.75 21.38
C LYS A 288 -0.47 20.41 21.96
N TYR A 289 0.09 19.79 23.00
CA TYR A 289 1.38 20.13 23.58
C TYR A 289 2.48 19.33 22.90
N VAL A 290 3.49 20.01 22.38
CA VAL A 290 4.63 19.44 21.65
C VAL A 290 5.87 19.53 22.52
N GLY A 291 6.44 18.40 22.85
CA GLY A 291 7.74 18.29 23.50
C GLY A 291 8.85 18.16 22.47
N VAL A 292 9.88 18.96 22.59
CA VAL A 292 11.05 18.92 21.72
C VAL A 292 12.17 18.18 22.43
N LEU A 293 12.72 17.14 21.79
CA LEU A 293 13.87 16.39 22.30
C LEU A 293 15.00 16.39 21.26
N THR A 294 16.23 16.39 21.73
CA THR A 294 17.42 16.41 20.87
C THR A 294 18.50 15.49 21.41
N PHE A 295 19.46 15.09 20.58
CA PHE A 295 20.65 14.39 21.02
C PHE A 295 21.61 15.36 21.75
N LEU A 296 21.88 15.07 23.02
CA LEU A 296 22.96 15.71 23.74
C LEU A 296 24.30 15.05 23.41
N GLU A 297 24.34 13.70 23.37
CA GLU A 297 25.51 12.96 22.98
C GLU A 297 25.31 12.27 21.63
N LYS A 298 26.40 12.20 20.87
CA LYS A 298 26.45 11.69 19.52
C LYS A 298 26.15 10.18 19.53
N PRO A 299 25.06 9.69 18.92
CA PRO A 299 24.88 8.26 18.66
C PRO A 299 25.92 7.75 17.66
N GLY A 300 26.29 6.49 17.78
CA GLY A 300 27.30 5.85 16.94
C GLY A 300 27.68 4.47 17.47
N GLY A 301 28.68 3.85 16.87
CA GLY A 301 29.16 2.54 17.30
C GLY A 301 28.21 1.40 16.90
N TRP A 302 27.52 1.55 15.78
CA TRP A 302 26.65 0.49 15.23
C TRP A 302 27.50 -0.72 14.81
N GLY A 303 27.05 -1.92 15.15
CA GLY A 303 27.78 -3.15 14.89
C GLY A 303 27.83 -3.55 13.42
N ASP A 304 26.83 -3.12 12.64
CA ASP A 304 26.69 -3.41 11.21
C ASP A 304 25.81 -2.34 10.53
N LYS A 305 25.85 -2.32 9.19
CA LYS A 305 25.09 -1.39 8.36
C LYS A 305 23.57 -1.56 8.52
N TYR A 306 23.10 -2.79 8.75
CA TYR A 306 21.68 -3.07 8.96
C TYR A 306 21.15 -2.37 10.21
N LYS A 307 21.83 -2.56 11.34
CA LYS A 307 21.48 -1.88 12.60
C LYS A 307 21.59 -0.36 12.50
N GLN A 308 22.57 0.11 11.74
CA GLN A 308 22.74 1.54 11.48
C GLN A 308 21.54 2.10 10.71
N MET A 309 21.16 1.51 9.60
CA MET A 309 20.02 1.95 8.78
C MET A 309 18.69 1.93 9.54
N LEU A 310 18.46 0.93 10.38
CA LEU A 310 17.24 0.75 11.15
C LEU A 310 17.23 1.50 12.49
N TYR A 311 18.29 2.23 12.85
CA TYR A 311 18.45 2.80 14.19
C TYR A 311 17.26 3.68 14.64
N LEU A 312 16.87 4.66 13.85
CA LEU A 312 15.72 5.50 14.17
C LEU A 312 14.37 4.79 13.96
N TRP A 313 14.33 3.87 13.00
CA TRP A 313 13.13 3.04 12.78
C TRP A 313 12.79 2.20 14.01
N GLN A 314 13.77 1.57 14.64
CA GLN A 314 13.58 0.76 15.86
C GLN A 314 12.99 1.56 17.02
N VAL A 315 13.13 2.87 17.01
CA VAL A 315 12.51 3.77 17.99
C VAL A 315 11.07 4.09 17.61
N ILE A 316 10.85 4.62 16.38
CA ILE A 316 9.53 5.11 15.98
C ILE A 316 8.53 4.01 15.65
N SER A 317 9.00 2.79 15.36
CA SER A 317 8.15 1.64 15.07
C SER A 317 7.55 0.98 16.32
N ARG A 318 7.97 1.36 17.51
CA ARG A 318 7.44 0.76 18.75
C ARG A 318 5.96 1.05 18.92
N GLU A 319 5.23 0.06 19.42
CA GLU A 319 3.79 0.12 19.62
C GLU A 319 3.37 1.30 20.53
N ALA A 320 4.16 1.56 21.58
CA ALA A 320 3.90 2.66 22.53
C ALA A 320 4.22 4.06 21.97
N ILE A 321 4.89 4.17 20.82
CA ILE A 321 5.21 5.45 20.18
C ILE A 321 4.11 5.82 19.20
N ALA A 322 3.41 6.92 19.48
CA ALA A 322 2.37 7.50 18.64
C ALA A 322 2.51 9.02 18.63
N ASP A 323 1.91 9.67 17.65
CA ASP A 323 1.89 11.12 17.49
C ASP A 323 3.27 11.73 17.70
N THR A 324 4.23 11.26 16.92
CA THR A 324 5.65 11.61 17.04
C THR A 324 6.25 11.90 15.66
N GLU A 325 7.06 12.94 15.57
CA GLU A 325 7.82 13.30 14.38
C GLU A 325 9.33 13.19 14.65
N ILE A 326 10.08 12.79 13.64
CA ILE A 326 11.53 12.88 13.59
C ILE A 326 11.89 13.84 12.47
N VAL A 327 12.59 14.89 12.81
CA VAL A 327 13.12 15.87 11.86
C VAL A 327 14.64 15.75 11.86
N CYS A 328 15.20 15.41 10.72
CA CYS A 328 16.63 15.33 10.51
C CYS A 328 17.04 16.26 9.40
N GLU A 329 17.98 17.13 9.66
CA GLU A 329 18.58 18.00 8.65
C GLU A 329 20.05 17.67 8.47
N VAL A 330 20.47 17.54 7.21
CA VAL A 330 21.84 17.29 6.80
C VAL A 330 22.29 18.40 5.90
N ALA A 331 23.47 18.96 6.20
CA ALA A 331 24.15 19.96 5.36
C ALA A 331 25.64 19.64 5.30
N ARG A 332 26.26 19.96 4.18
CA ARG A 332 27.70 19.74 4.00
C ARG A 332 28.49 20.70 4.91
N ALA A 333 29.45 20.16 5.66
CA ALA A 333 30.39 20.96 6.44
C ALA A 333 31.56 21.39 5.57
N ASN A 334 32.14 22.55 5.91
CA ASN A 334 33.36 22.98 5.21
C ASN A 334 34.53 22.06 5.60
N GLN A 335 35.05 21.34 4.62
CA GLN A 335 36.03 20.29 4.80
C GLN A 335 37.37 20.83 5.36
N ASP A 336 37.79 22.01 4.96
CA ASP A 336 39.06 22.58 5.41
C ASP A 336 38.97 23.02 6.88
N ILE A 337 37.83 23.59 7.27
CA ILE A 337 37.57 23.93 8.67
C ILE A 337 37.56 22.68 9.54
N VAL A 338 36.89 21.64 9.09
CA VAL A 338 36.80 20.35 9.82
C VAL A 338 38.17 19.69 9.92
N LYS A 339 38.95 19.63 8.86
CA LYS A 339 40.34 19.12 8.89
C LYS A 339 41.20 19.88 9.91
N THR A 340 41.12 21.20 9.92
CA THR A 340 41.84 22.05 10.86
C THR A 340 41.42 21.78 12.31
N GLN A 341 40.11 21.62 12.55
CA GLN A 341 39.59 21.27 13.88
C GLN A 341 40.07 19.89 14.35
N MET A 342 40.02 18.89 13.47
CA MET A 342 40.47 17.53 13.76
C MET A 342 41.97 17.49 14.10
N GLN A 343 42.79 18.21 13.33
CA GLN A 343 44.23 18.36 13.62
C GLN A 343 44.47 19.02 14.97
N ARG A 344 43.66 20.02 15.32
CA ARG A 344 43.76 20.67 16.65
C ARG A 344 43.38 19.71 17.76
N VAL A 345 42.33 18.94 17.62
CA VAL A 345 41.92 17.94 18.63
C VAL A 345 42.97 16.83 18.76
N ALA A 346 43.52 16.35 17.66
CA ALA A 346 44.60 15.36 17.67
C ALA A 346 45.84 15.92 18.42
N LYS A 347 46.26 17.14 18.10
CA LYS A 347 47.38 17.78 18.76
C LYS A 347 47.14 17.98 20.27
N GLN A 348 45.95 18.40 20.68
CA GLN A 348 45.56 18.50 22.09
C GLN A 348 45.58 17.15 22.79
N ALA A 349 45.11 16.08 22.13
CA ALA A 349 45.11 14.73 22.67
C ALA A 349 46.54 14.18 22.83
N ILE A 350 47.46 14.48 21.91
CA ILE A 350 48.88 14.13 22.02
C ILE A 350 49.50 14.83 23.23
N THR A 351 49.31 16.15 23.35
CA THR A 351 49.84 16.91 24.50
C THR A 351 49.27 16.40 25.82
N ALA A 352 48.00 16.09 25.91
CA ALA A 352 47.38 15.51 27.11
C ALA A 352 47.93 14.13 27.44
N ALA A 353 48.19 13.28 26.44
CA ALA A 353 48.82 11.97 26.61
C ALA A 353 50.29 12.09 27.10
N GLU A 354 51.04 13.02 26.54
CA GLU A 354 52.42 13.32 26.98
C GLU A 354 52.45 13.76 28.45
N ILE A 355 51.62 14.72 28.86
CA ILE A 355 51.51 15.18 30.26
C ILE A 355 51.11 14.03 31.20
N SER A 356 50.18 13.17 30.78
CA SER A 356 49.78 12.01 31.59
C SER A 356 50.92 10.99 31.79
N THR A 357 51.71 10.80 30.74
CA THR A 357 52.86 9.87 30.78
C THR A 357 53.91 10.40 31.74
N ASP A 358 54.18 11.71 31.75
CA ASP A 358 55.10 12.37 32.66
C ASP A 358 54.68 12.21 34.15
N HIS A 359 53.36 12.11 34.35
CA HIS A 359 52.79 11.83 35.69
C HIS A 359 52.53 10.36 35.99
N HIS A 360 53.10 9.44 35.22
CA HIS A 360 52.91 7.98 35.36
C HIS A 360 51.46 7.54 35.39
N SER A 361 50.58 8.26 34.67
CA SER A 361 49.16 7.95 34.48
C SER A 361 48.82 7.73 33.00
N VAL A 362 47.66 7.17 32.71
CA VAL A 362 47.18 6.99 31.35
C VAL A 362 45.87 7.74 31.21
N ASP A 363 45.88 8.78 30.37
CA ASP A 363 44.64 9.42 29.97
C ASP A 363 43.96 8.63 28.85
N VAL A 364 43.04 7.76 29.25
CA VAL A 364 42.30 6.88 28.35
C VAL A 364 41.45 7.72 27.37
N MET A 365 40.91 8.87 27.82
CA MET A 365 40.10 9.75 26.97
C MET A 365 40.93 10.41 25.89
N ALA A 366 42.14 10.90 26.24
CA ALA A 366 43.08 11.47 25.27
C ALA A 366 43.49 10.41 24.22
N ALA A 367 43.78 9.18 24.63
CA ALA A 367 44.12 8.09 23.71
C ALA A 367 42.98 7.74 22.76
N ILE A 368 41.74 7.67 23.27
CA ILE A 368 40.55 7.43 22.44
C ILE A 368 40.31 8.58 21.47
N ASN A 369 40.44 9.81 21.90
CA ASN A 369 40.23 10.99 21.05
C ASN A 369 41.28 11.09 19.95
N LEU A 370 42.54 10.78 20.27
CA LEU A 370 43.60 10.69 19.27
C LEU A 370 43.29 9.64 18.20
N LYS A 371 42.98 8.42 18.63
CA LYS A 371 42.64 7.31 17.71
C LYS A 371 41.47 7.66 16.82
N ARG A 372 40.40 8.25 17.39
CA ARG A 372 39.21 8.66 16.63
C ARG A 372 39.52 9.81 15.66
N SER A 373 40.33 10.78 16.06
CA SER A 373 40.70 11.87 15.16
C SER A 373 41.55 11.43 13.99
N VAL A 374 42.48 10.49 14.21
CA VAL A 374 43.30 9.89 13.13
C VAL A 374 42.42 9.11 12.18
N ALA A 375 41.57 8.18 12.68
CA ALA A 375 40.66 7.40 11.85
C ALA A 375 39.73 8.30 11.02
N ALA A 376 39.18 9.37 11.61
CA ALA A 376 38.33 10.30 10.88
C ALA A 376 39.08 11.06 9.78
N GLN A 377 40.38 11.39 10.02
CA GLN A 377 41.22 12.02 8.98
C GLN A 377 41.49 11.03 7.84
N GLU A 378 41.82 9.77 8.16
CA GLU A 378 41.99 8.69 7.15
C GLU A 378 40.76 8.56 6.28
N SER A 379 39.56 8.43 6.87
CA SER A 379 38.30 8.33 6.13
C SER A 379 38.05 9.54 5.19
N ILE A 380 38.41 10.76 5.64
CA ILE A 380 38.30 11.94 4.77
C ILE A 380 39.29 11.87 3.58
N TYR A 381 40.50 11.32 3.78
CA TYR A 381 41.46 11.10 2.69
C TYR A 381 40.99 9.99 1.74
N GLU A 382 40.25 9.01 2.24
CA GLU A 382 39.63 7.94 1.45
C GLU A 382 38.36 8.38 0.71
N GLY A 383 37.90 9.62 0.91
CA GLY A 383 36.81 10.23 0.16
C GLY A 383 35.51 10.44 0.95
N ASP A 384 35.53 10.27 2.27
CA ASP A 384 34.41 10.67 3.09
C ASP A 384 34.26 12.19 3.16
N VAL A 385 33.00 12.63 3.23
CA VAL A 385 32.64 14.04 3.32
C VAL A 385 32.10 14.35 4.72
N PRO A 386 32.59 15.43 5.38
CA PRO A 386 32.05 15.84 6.65
C PRO A 386 30.69 16.51 6.50
N LEU A 387 29.73 16.11 7.34
CA LEU A 387 28.35 16.57 7.33
C LEU A 387 27.93 17.08 8.71
N TYR A 388 27.23 18.19 8.75
CA TYR A 388 26.47 18.60 9.92
C TYR A 388 25.12 17.94 9.91
N VAL A 389 24.79 17.22 10.98
CA VAL A 389 23.51 16.53 11.14
C VAL A 389 22.82 17.07 12.39
N GLY A 390 21.61 17.60 12.21
CA GLY A 390 20.70 18.00 13.28
C GLY A 390 19.53 17.02 13.34
N VAL A 391 19.19 16.50 14.53
CA VAL A 391 18.04 15.62 14.73
C VAL A 391 17.21 16.12 15.89
N ALA A 392 15.92 16.35 15.65
CA ALA A 392 14.94 16.70 16.64
C ALA A 392 13.76 15.72 16.61
N PHE A 393 13.23 15.43 17.80
CA PHE A 393 12.04 14.62 17.98
C PHE A 393 10.92 15.48 18.54
N LEU A 394 9.76 15.49 17.90
CA LEU A 394 8.59 16.24 18.32
C LEU A 394 7.52 15.28 18.78
N LEU A 395 7.16 15.30 20.05
CA LEU A 395 6.15 14.46 20.66
C LEU A 395 4.90 15.27 20.94
N HIS A 396 3.78 14.89 20.32
CA HIS A 396 2.50 15.60 20.41
C HIS A 396 1.55 14.90 21.38
N ARG A 397 1.05 15.60 22.39
CA ARG A 397 0.08 15.02 23.36
C ARG A 397 -1.01 16.03 23.71
N SER A 398 -2.17 15.52 24.09
CA SER A 398 -3.33 16.35 24.45
C SER A 398 -3.22 17.06 25.80
N THR A 399 -2.32 16.60 26.70
CA THR A 399 -2.08 17.22 28.00
C THR A 399 -0.61 17.22 28.35
N THR A 400 -0.20 18.15 29.20
CA THR A 400 1.19 18.28 29.66
C THR A 400 1.66 17.06 30.46
N SER A 401 0.79 16.43 31.28
CA SER A 401 1.13 15.21 32.00
C SER A 401 1.42 14.04 31.08
N LYS A 402 0.55 13.80 30.06
CA LYS A 402 0.81 12.78 29.04
C LYS A 402 2.07 13.06 28.24
N LEU A 403 2.38 14.35 28.03
CA LEU A 403 3.60 14.75 27.35
C LEU A 403 4.83 14.43 28.20
N ASP A 404 4.81 14.72 29.49
CA ASP A 404 5.91 14.44 30.40
C ASP A 404 6.20 12.93 30.49
N ASP A 405 5.15 12.10 30.55
CA ASP A 405 5.29 10.64 30.54
C ASP A 405 5.87 10.16 29.20
N ALA A 406 5.37 10.67 28.09
CA ALA A 406 5.86 10.31 26.74
C ALA A 406 7.34 10.72 26.57
N CYS A 407 7.73 11.91 27.02
CA CYS A 407 9.11 12.36 26.93
C CYS A 407 10.05 11.47 27.76
N ARG A 408 9.66 11.12 28.99
CA ARG A 408 10.45 10.22 29.86
C ARG A 408 10.61 8.85 29.22
N PHE A 409 9.50 8.28 28.72
CA PHE A 409 9.54 7.00 28.03
C PHE A 409 10.43 7.07 26.79
N PHE A 410 10.27 8.10 25.95
CA PHE A 410 11.05 8.24 24.73
C PHE A 410 12.57 8.35 25.02
N GLN A 411 12.97 9.11 26.04
CA GLN A 411 14.35 9.23 26.47
C GLN A 411 14.93 7.88 26.91
N SER A 412 14.16 7.03 27.57
CA SER A 412 14.61 5.71 28.05
C SER A 412 14.90 4.71 26.93
N LEU A 413 14.49 5.01 25.68
CA LEU A 413 14.74 4.12 24.53
C LEU A 413 16.18 4.23 24.00
N PHE A 414 16.89 5.28 24.37
CA PHE A 414 18.25 5.53 23.90
C PHE A 414 19.26 5.09 24.96
N VAL A 415 20.21 4.26 24.54
CA VAL A 415 21.25 3.67 25.39
C VAL A 415 22.59 4.24 24.97
N SER A 416 23.50 4.40 25.96
CA SER A 416 24.88 4.86 25.70
C SER A 416 25.48 4.18 24.45
N PRO A 417 26.17 4.94 23.57
CA PRO A 417 26.63 6.33 23.76
C PRO A 417 25.58 7.40 23.44
N ALA A 418 24.41 7.07 22.92
CA ALA A 418 23.38 8.04 22.62
C ALA A 418 22.69 8.55 23.89
N TRP A 419 22.59 9.85 24.02
CA TRP A 419 21.80 10.48 25.06
C TRP A 419 20.84 11.51 24.46
N VAL A 420 19.55 11.28 24.66
CA VAL A 420 18.48 12.18 24.25
C VAL A 420 17.91 12.90 25.46
N ALA A 421 17.78 14.20 25.38
CA ALA A 421 17.18 14.99 26.42
C ALA A 421 16.05 15.88 25.87
N ARG A 422 15.08 16.18 26.76
CA ARG A 422 14.05 17.17 26.46
C ARG A 422 14.66 18.55 26.50
N GLU A 423 14.35 19.36 25.48
CA GLU A 423 14.80 20.72 25.40
C GLU A 423 14.13 21.59 26.47
N GLY A 424 14.89 22.36 27.22
CA GLY A 424 14.40 23.24 28.28
C GLY A 424 14.84 24.70 28.16
N GLU A 425 15.74 24.99 27.21
CA GLU A 425 16.24 26.34 27.00
C GLU A 425 15.67 26.97 25.72
N TYR A 426 15.63 26.20 24.63
CA TYR A 426 15.26 26.69 23.30
C TYR A 426 14.17 25.83 22.61
N PRO A 427 13.13 25.31 23.29
CA PRO A 427 12.13 24.45 22.64
C PRO A 427 11.39 25.16 21.52
N TRP A 428 11.08 26.45 21.72
CA TRP A 428 10.45 27.31 20.73
C TRP A 428 11.31 27.46 19.46
N LYS A 429 12.58 27.80 19.64
CA LYS A 429 13.47 28.04 18.48
C LYS A 429 13.74 26.78 17.68
N ILE A 430 13.94 25.64 18.36
CA ILE A 430 14.18 24.36 17.67
C ILE A 430 12.90 23.88 17.00
N TRP A 431 11.75 24.01 17.67
CA TRP A 431 10.47 23.69 17.06
C TRP A 431 10.21 24.49 15.78
N LEU A 432 10.48 25.81 15.79
CA LEU A 432 10.38 26.64 14.59
C LEU A 432 11.31 26.16 13.48
N GLN A 433 12.55 25.81 13.82
CA GLN A 433 13.53 25.30 12.85
C GLN A 433 13.11 23.95 12.24
N CYS A 434 12.22 23.22 12.89
CA CYS A 434 11.62 22.00 12.31
C CYS A 434 10.56 22.32 11.23
N LEU A 435 10.06 23.55 11.15
CA LEU A 435 9.07 23.93 10.13
C LEU A 435 9.74 24.16 8.77
N PRO A 436 9.12 23.74 7.66
CA PRO A 436 9.70 23.91 6.33
C PRO A 436 9.83 25.38 5.90
N VAL A 437 9.15 26.29 6.56
CA VAL A 437 9.07 27.73 6.22
C VAL A 437 10.06 28.60 7.01
N THR A 438 11.07 28.01 7.61
CA THR A 438 12.15 28.73 8.31
C THR A 438 13.43 28.75 7.49
N TRP A 439 14.18 29.87 7.63
CA TRP A 439 15.45 30.08 6.96
C TRP A 439 16.59 29.32 7.63
N ASP A 440 16.62 29.39 8.96
CA ASP A 440 17.72 28.85 9.74
C ASP A 440 17.74 27.33 9.73
N ASN A 441 18.91 26.76 9.56
CA ASN A 441 19.10 25.33 9.62
C ASN A 441 18.85 24.78 11.04
N LEU A 442 18.35 23.56 11.15
CA LEU A 442 17.99 22.90 12.40
C LEU A 442 19.19 22.90 13.38
N MET A 443 19.00 23.46 14.55
CA MET A 443 19.99 23.58 15.63
C MET A 443 21.29 24.37 15.26
N ALA A 444 21.27 25.14 14.16
CA ALA A 444 22.39 25.97 13.78
C ALA A 444 22.47 27.26 14.63
N VAL A 445 21.31 27.80 15.00
CA VAL A 445 21.15 29.09 15.71
C VAL A 445 20.31 28.89 16.97
N PRO A 446 20.59 29.50 18.09
CA PRO A 446 21.61 30.53 18.35
C PRO A 446 23.03 29.95 18.54
N PHE A 447 23.13 28.67 18.92
CA PHE A 447 24.41 27.97 19.07
C PHE A 447 24.40 26.75 18.15
N ASN A 448 25.48 26.56 17.41
CA ASN A 448 25.60 25.39 16.53
C ASN A 448 25.68 24.08 17.36
N ARG A 449 24.53 23.41 17.56
CA ARG A 449 24.43 22.17 18.31
C ARG A 449 24.29 20.96 17.38
N ARG A 450 24.39 21.18 16.07
CA ARG A 450 24.46 20.10 15.09
C ARG A 450 25.69 19.24 15.38
N LYS A 451 25.52 17.93 15.15
CA LYS A 451 26.62 16.97 15.31
C LYS A 451 27.37 16.81 14.01
N LEU A 452 28.69 16.67 14.09
CA LEU A 452 29.54 16.39 12.93
C LEU A 452 29.64 14.88 12.71
N TYR A 453 29.32 14.44 11.52
CA TYR A 453 29.42 13.05 11.08
C TYR A 453 30.17 12.97 9.75
N LEU A 454 30.81 11.83 9.49
CA LEU A 454 31.28 11.50 8.16
C LEU A 454 30.14 10.86 7.34
N SER A 455 30.27 10.92 6.02
CA SER A 455 29.24 10.39 5.10
C SER A 455 28.92 8.91 5.34
N GLY A 456 29.88 8.08 5.73
CA GLY A 456 29.65 6.68 6.10
C GLY A 456 28.99 6.47 7.46
N GLU A 457 28.95 7.47 8.34
CA GLU A 457 28.29 7.40 9.64
C GLU A 457 26.87 8.00 9.62
N ALA A 458 26.64 9.00 8.78
CA ALA A 458 25.39 9.78 8.74
C ALA A 458 24.12 8.95 8.42
N PRO A 459 24.13 7.89 7.59
CA PRO A 459 22.93 7.13 7.24
C PRO A 459 22.14 6.62 8.45
N GLY A 460 22.79 6.32 9.58
CA GLY A 460 22.12 5.90 10.82
C GLY A 460 21.21 6.95 11.47
N LEU A 461 21.34 8.20 11.08
CA LEU A 461 20.53 9.31 11.61
C LEU A 461 19.47 9.80 10.66
N LEU A 462 19.42 9.25 9.46
CA LEU A 462 18.42 9.62 8.47
C LEU A 462 17.16 8.78 8.68
N PRO A 463 16.02 9.39 9.00
CA PRO A 463 14.76 8.66 9.17
C PRO A 463 14.13 8.30 7.81
N LEU A 464 14.89 7.60 6.95
CA LEU A 464 14.47 7.18 5.61
C LEU A 464 13.75 5.84 5.59
N VAL A 465 13.89 5.05 6.67
CA VAL A 465 13.29 3.72 6.76
C VAL A 465 11.87 3.81 7.30
N ARG A 466 10.95 3.17 6.59
CA ARG A 466 9.56 2.98 7.03
C ARG A 466 8.92 1.75 6.41
N THR A 467 7.83 1.26 6.97
CA THR A 467 6.97 0.29 6.27
C THR A 467 6.30 0.97 5.08
N LYS A 468 6.43 0.40 3.90
CA LYS A 468 5.73 0.88 2.69
C LYS A 468 4.22 0.70 2.87
N PRO A 469 3.39 1.70 2.52
CA PRO A 469 1.94 1.65 2.75
C PRO A 469 1.19 0.71 1.79
N GLY A 470 1.88 0.09 0.82
CA GLY A 470 1.26 -0.72 -0.23
C GLY A 470 0.58 0.12 -1.30
N ASP A 471 -0.60 -0.32 -1.74
CA ASP A 471 -1.38 0.35 -2.79
C ASP A 471 -2.09 1.61 -2.25
N ALA A 472 -2.50 2.49 -3.15
CA ALA A 472 -3.22 3.73 -2.79
C ALA A 472 -4.63 3.46 -2.24
N LYS A 473 -5.28 2.39 -2.71
CA LYS A 473 -6.63 1.96 -2.30
C LYS A 473 -6.60 0.47 -1.96
N GLY A 474 -7.74 -0.06 -1.50
CA GLY A 474 -7.90 -1.47 -1.24
C GLY A 474 -8.27 -1.81 0.20
N PHE A 475 -8.28 -3.10 0.55
CA PHE A 475 -8.45 -3.50 1.94
C PHE A 475 -7.17 -3.28 2.75
N GLU A 476 -7.34 -3.03 4.04
CA GLU A 476 -6.26 -2.56 4.90
C GLU A 476 -5.86 -3.63 5.94
N LEU A 477 -4.54 -3.83 6.09
CA LEU A 477 -3.94 -4.49 7.25
C LEU A 477 -3.04 -3.48 7.96
N ILE A 478 -2.75 -3.70 9.24
CA ILE A 478 -1.90 -2.82 10.04
C ILE A 478 -0.55 -3.50 10.26
N SER A 479 0.53 -2.87 9.83
CA SER A 479 1.89 -3.38 10.02
C SER A 479 2.18 -3.67 11.51
N ASP A 480 2.83 -4.79 11.78
CA ASP A 480 3.32 -5.13 13.12
C ASP A 480 4.31 -4.08 13.63
N ASP A 481 5.20 -3.64 12.74
CA ASP A 481 6.20 -2.62 13.01
C ASP A 481 5.60 -1.22 12.78
N GLY A 482 5.29 -0.54 13.87
CA GLY A 482 4.91 0.85 13.87
C GLY A 482 3.45 1.15 13.52
N GLY A 483 2.60 0.15 13.30
CA GLY A 483 1.17 0.37 13.09
C GLY A 483 0.81 1.09 11.78
N THR A 484 1.66 1.00 10.76
CA THR A 484 1.39 1.59 9.45
C THR A 484 0.28 0.82 8.75
N PRO A 485 -0.78 1.48 8.26
CA PRO A 485 -1.76 0.82 7.40
C PRO A 485 -1.11 0.42 6.07
N VAL A 486 -1.27 -0.85 5.70
CA VAL A 486 -0.80 -1.43 4.44
C VAL A 486 -2.01 -1.85 3.64
N ARG A 487 -2.15 -1.31 2.44
CA ARG A 487 -3.30 -1.54 1.57
C ARG A 487 -2.95 -2.52 0.45
N VAL A 488 -3.91 -3.37 0.11
CA VAL A 488 -3.82 -4.33 -0.99
C VAL A 488 -5.02 -4.11 -1.91
N ASP A 489 -4.74 -3.72 -3.15
CA ASP A 489 -5.75 -3.40 -4.14
C ASP A 489 -5.90 -4.51 -5.18
N LEU A 490 -7.01 -5.23 -5.10
CA LEU A 490 -7.47 -6.22 -6.08
C LEU A 490 -8.62 -5.68 -6.93
N TYR A 491 -9.09 -4.46 -6.67
CA TYR A 491 -10.37 -3.96 -7.15
C TYR A 491 -10.21 -3.01 -8.32
N TYR A 492 -9.30 -2.06 -8.19
CA TYR A 492 -8.98 -1.08 -9.22
C TYR A 492 -7.76 -1.47 -10.05
N GLN A 493 -6.88 -2.32 -9.49
CA GLN A 493 -5.75 -2.92 -10.18
C GLN A 493 -6.02 -4.39 -10.48
N HIS A 494 -5.42 -4.91 -11.56
CA HIS A 494 -5.45 -6.34 -11.82
C HIS A 494 -4.30 -7.03 -11.08
N LYS A 495 -4.62 -7.62 -9.93
CA LYS A 495 -3.71 -8.45 -9.14
C LYS A 495 -4.38 -9.80 -8.84
N ASN A 496 -3.64 -10.89 -8.97
CA ASN A 496 -4.05 -12.18 -8.44
C ASN A 496 -3.48 -12.37 -7.04
N LEU A 497 -4.25 -12.99 -6.15
CA LEU A 497 -3.93 -13.16 -4.75
C LEU A 497 -3.77 -14.62 -4.37
N GLY A 498 -2.62 -14.97 -3.76
CA GLY A 498 -2.43 -16.23 -3.04
C GLY A 498 -2.70 -16.04 -1.55
N LEU A 499 -3.61 -16.83 -0.99
CA LEU A 499 -3.97 -16.81 0.43
C LEU A 499 -3.55 -18.12 1.09
N PHE A 500 -2.42 -18.13 1.78
CA PHE A 500 -1.84 -19.32 2.39
C PHE A 500 -1.96 -19.30 3.91
N GLY A 501 -2.09 -20.49 4.50
CA GLY A 501 -2.07 -20.62 5.95
C GLY A 501 -2.77 -21.88 6.45
N ALA A 502 -2.34 -22.38 7.58
CA ALA A 502 -2.90 -23.55 8.23
C ALA A 502 -4.37 -23.35 8.63
N THR A 503 -5.04 -24.42 8.96
CA THR A 503 -6.41 -24.37 9.53
C THR A 503 -6.42 -23.47 10.77
N ARG A 504 -7.44 -22.64 10.92
CA ARG A 504 -7.59 -21.64 12.00
C ARG A 504 -6.56 -20.52 12.00
N SER A 505 -5.95 -20.23 10.87
CA SER A 505 -5.06 -19.05 10.70
C SER A 505 -5.81 -17.72 10.48
N GLY A 506 -7.12 -17.76 10.27
CA GLY A 506 -7.95 -16.60 9.94
C GLY A 506 -8.21 -16.40 8.45
N LYS A 507 -7.87 -17.37 7.58
CA LYS A 507 -8.08 -17.30 6.12
C LYS A 507 -9.49 -16.89 5.73
N SER A 508 -10.49 -17.63 6.18
CA SER A 508 -11.90 -17.38 5.82
C SER A 508 -12.39 -16.00 6.26
N LEU A 509 -11.86 -15.50 7.39
CA LEU A 509 -12.20 -14.18 7.91
C LEU A 509 -11.61 -13.07 7.03
N LEU A 510 -10.34 -13.19 6.65
CA LEU A 510 -9.71 -12.25 5.73
C LEU A 510 -10.33 -12.33 4.32
N ALA A 511 -10.61 -13.55 3.83
CA ALA A 511 -11.30 -13.75 2.56
C ALA A 511 -12.70 -13.10 2.56
N GLY A 512 -13.45 -13.23 3.66
CA GLY A 512 -14.74 -12.55 3.85
C GLY A 512 -14.62 -11.03 3.75
N ASN A 513 -13.55 -10.45 4.29
CA ASN A 513 -13.28 -9.01 4.15
C ASN A 513 -12.98 -8.61 2.70
N VAL A 514 -12.13 -9.37 2.02
CA VAL A 514 -11.79 -9.14 0.62
C VAL A 514 -13.04 -9.21 -0.27
N VAL A 515 -13.90 -10.21 -0.04
CA VAL A 515 -15.18 -10.36 -0.76
C VAL A 515 -16.13 -9.20 -0.44
N THR A 516 -16.24 -8.80 0.83
CA THR A 516 -17.10 -7.66 1.24
C THR A 516 -16.68 -6.39 0.51
N TYR A 517 -15.39 -6.11 0.46
CA TYR A 517 -14.87 -4.92 -0.22
C TYR A 517 -15.11 -4.98 -1.74
N ALA A 518 -14.89 -6.14 -2.36
CA ALA A 518 -15.16 -6.36 -3.78
C ALA A 518 -16.62 -6.06 -4.16
N LEU A 519 -17.56 -6.61 -3.38
CA LEU A 519 -18.99 -6.37 -3.57
C LEU A 519 -19.36 -4.90 -3.34
N ALA A 520 -18.72 -4.26 -2.38
CA ALA A 520 -18.94 -2.83 -2.10
C ALA A 520 -18.49 -1.94 -3.26
N VAL A 521 -17.40 -2.28 -3.93
CA VAL A 521 -16.92 -1.59 -5.15
C VAL A 521 -17.76 -1.95 -6.39
N GLY A 522 -18.67 -2.93 -6.28
CA GLY A 522 -19.54 -3.38 -7.38
C GLY A 522 -18.92 -4.45 -8.27
N LEU A 523 -17.83 -5.09 -7.83
CA LEU A 523 -17.26 -6.23 -8.55
C LEU A 523 -18.01 -7.52 -8.20
N PRO A 524 -18.54 -8.26 -9.17
CA PRO A 524 -19.10 -9.57 -8.92
C PRO A 524 -18.01 -10.55 -8.47
N VAL A 525 -18.37 -11.37 -7.50
CA VAL A 525 -17.49 -12.38 -6.93
C VAL A 525 -18.08 -13.75 -7.14
N VAL A 526 -17.25 -14.67 -7.62
CA VAL A 526 -17.61 -16.09 -7.78
C VAL A 526 -16.67 -16.91 -6.93
N ILE A 527 -17.23 -17.78 -6.09
CA ILE A 527 -16.48 -18.61 -5.15
C ILE A 527 -16.72 -20.09 -5.47
N LEU A 528 -15.65 -20.85 -5.62
CA LEU A 528 -15.69 -22.32 -5.50
C LEU A 528 -15.40 -22.68 -4.05
N ASP A 529 -16.37 -23.24 -3.35
CA ASP A 529 -16.37 -23.49 -1.91
C ASP A 529 -16.40 -25.00 -1.62
N TYR A 530 -15.67 -25.41 -0.58
CA TYR A 530 -15.64 -26.78 -0.08
C TYR A 530 -16.34 -26.83 1.28
N PRO A 531 -17.66 -27.03 1.31
CA PRO A 531 -18.39 -27.10 2.56
C PRO A 531 -18.09 -28.40 3.31
N LYS A 532 -18.35 -28.38 4.62
CA LYS A 532 -18.36 -29.59 5.45
C LYS A 532 -19.41 -30.60 4.93
N PRO A 533 -19.33 -31.88 5.35
CA PRO A 533 -20.32 -32.90 4.93
C PRO A 533 -21.79 -32.53 5.24
N ASP A 534 -22.03 -31.74 6.29
CA ASP A 534 -23.35 -31.21 6.66
C ASP A 534 -23.81 -30.04 5.76
N GLY A 535 -22.97 -29.57 4.84
CA GLY A 535 -23.27 -28.44 3.95
C GLY A 535 -23.00 -27.08 4.53
N THR A 536 -22.45 -26.99 5.73
CA THR A 536 -22.09 -25.72 6.34
C THR A 536 -20.71 -25.27 5.87
N SER A 537 -20.60 -23.98 5.51
CA SER A 537 -19.34 -23.32 5.22
C SER A 537 -19.42 -21.85 5.64
N THR A 538 -18.29 -21.17 5.65
CA THR A 538 -18.24 -19.73 5.85
C THR A 538 -19.03 -18.99 4.79
N PHE A 539 -18.88 -19.37 3.54
CA PHE A 539 -19.51 -18.67 2.42
C PHE A 539 -21.00 -19.02 2.27
N SER A 540 -21.47 -20.20 2.74
CA SER A 540 -22.91 -20.48 2.82
C SER A 540 -23.63 -19.54 3.76
N ASP A 541 -23.06 -19.29 4.94
CA ASP A 541 -23.64 -18.39 5.93
C ASP A 541 -23.50 -16.92 5.51
N TYR A 542 -22.39 -16.58 4.87
CA TYR A 542 -22.18 -15.24 4.30
C TYR A 542 -23.21 -14.94 3.18
N ALA A 543 -23.47 -15.90 2.28
CA ALA A 543 -24.48 -15.76 1.24
C ALA A 543 -25.90 -15.60 1.84
N LYS A 544 -26.23 -16.39 2.88
CA LYS A 544 -27.49 -16.23 3.62
C LYS A 544 -27.67 -14.86 4.24
N PHE A 545 -26.59 -14.26 4.73
CA PHE A 545 -26.61 -12.91 5.29
C PHE A 545 -26.90 -11.86 4.21
N LEU A 546 -26.27 -11.95 3.03
CA LEU A 546 -26.42 -11.00 1.93
C LEU A 546 -27.75 -11.11 1.17
N LYS A 547 -28.55 -12.14 1.44
CA LYS A 547 -29.88 -12.34 0.83
C LYS A 547 -29.89 -12.28 -0.71
N HIS A 548 -30.54 -11.26 -1.27
CA HIS A 548 -30.74 -11.11 -2.72
C HIS A 548 -29.47 -10.79 -3.51
N GLU A 549 -28.43 -10.29 -2.87
CA GLU A 549 -27.16 -9.99 -3.51
C GLU A 549 -26.29 -11.25 -3.69
N ALA A 550 -26.66 -12.36 -3.05
CA ALA A 550 -25.87 -13.58 -3.07
C ALA A 550 -26.74 -14.82 -3.36
N ALA A 551 -26.14 -15.79 -4.01
CA ALA A 551 -26.71 -17.10 -4.22
C ALA A 551 -25.70 -18.21 -3.88
N TYR A 552 -26.18 -19.29 -3.29
CA TYR A 552 -25.40 -20.47 -2.93
C TYR A 552 -25.98 -21.70 -3.63
N PHE A 553 -25.17 -22.36 -4.44
CA PHE A 553 -25.57 -23.50 -5.26
C PHE A 553 -24.81 -24.75 -4.86
N ASP A 554 -25.53 -25.80 -4.53
CA ASP A 554 -24.98 -27.16 -4.37
C ASP A 554 -24.98 -27.86 -5.71
N ILE A 555 -23.80 -27.99 -6.32
CA ILE A 555 -23.65 -28.55 -7.67
C ILE A 555 -24.03 -30.04 -7.76
N THR A 556 -24.17 -30.73 -6.62
CA THR A 556 -24.59 -32.15 -6.59
C THR A 556 -26.08 -32.31 -6.71
N THR A 557 -26.87 -31.30 -6.41
CA THR A 557 -28.34 -31.34 -6.41
C THR A 557 -28.95 -30.54 -7.55
N GLU A 558 -28.17 -29.64 -8.15
CA GLU A 558 -28.61 -28.75 -9.20
C GLU A 558 -28.03 -29.14 -10.57
N ALA A 559 -28.81 -28.98 -11.62
CA ALA A 559 -28.33 -29.18 -12.98
C ALA A 559 -27.55 -27.92 -13.46
N ASN A 560 -26.43 -28.17 -14.12
CA ASN A 560 -25.61 -27.12 -14.73
C ASN A 560 -25.20 -27.57 -16.14
N ASN A 561 -25.84 -26.99 -17.15
CA ASN A 561 -25.51 -27.23 -18.53
C ASN A 561 -24.14 -26.64 -18.89
N ILE A 562 -23.14 -27.50 -19.15
CA ILE A 562 -21.81 -27.02 -19.54
C ILE A 562 -21.79 -26.29 -20.91
N PHE A 563 -22.80 -26.51 -21.74
CA PHE A 563 -23.02 -25.87 -23.03
C PHE A 563 -23.82 -24.57 -22.92
N GLU A 564 -24.27 -24.16 -21.74
CA GLU A 564 -24.80 -22.82 -21.52
C GLU A 564 -23.70 -21.81 -21.72
N ILE A 565 -23.90 -20.85 -22.63
CA ILE A 565 -22.88 -19.81 -22.93
C ILE A 565 -23.02 -18.65 -21.98
N PRO A 566 -21.93 -17.85 -21.74
CA PRO A 566 -22.00 -16.67 -20.92
C PRO A 566 -22.94 -15.61 -21.53
N ASN A 567 -23.74 -14.94 -20.70
CA ASN A 567 -24.56 -13.82 -21.15
C ASN A 567 -23.70 -12.56 -21.27
N LEU A 568 -23.25 -12.28 -22.49
CA LEU A 568 -22.33 -11.17 -22.80
C LEU A 568 -23.07 -9.88 -23.23
N LYS A 569 -24.41 -9.82 -23.10
CA LYS A 569 -25.19 -8.61 -23.41
C LYS A 569 -24.72 -7.45 -22.54
N GLY A 570 -24.47 -6.29 -23.16
CA GLY A 570 -24.00 -5.09 -22.47
C GLY A 570 -22.47 -4.88 -22.47
N LEU A 571 -21.69 -5.87 -22.92
CA LEU A 571 -20.27 -5.70 -23.17
C LEU A 571 -19.99 -5.18 -24.59
N PRO A 572 -18.88 -4.46 -24.83
CA PRO A 572 -18.43 -4.08 -26.18
C PRO A 572 -18.25 -5.29 -27.09
N SER A 573 -18.55 -5.17 -28.37
CA SER A 573 -18.54 -6.29 -29.33
C SER A 573 -17.19 -7.00 -29.44
N SER A 574 -16.07 -6.26 -29.35
CA SER A 574 -14.73 -6.84 -29.33
C SER A 574 -14.52 -7.76 -28.10
N LEU A 575 -14.98 -7.29 -26.95
CA LEU A 575 -14.88 -8.02 -25.70
C LEU A 575 -15.82 -9.24 -25.67
N GLN A 576 -17.02 -9.13 -26.27
CA GLN A 576 -17.95 -10.27 -26.40
C GLN A 576 -17.31 -11.43 -27.16
N LYS A 577 -16.62 -11.13 -28.28
CA LYS A 577 -15.95 -12.14 -29.08
C LYS A 577 -14.82 -12.82 -28.30
N GLU A 578 -13.94 -12.03 -27.70
CA GLU A 578 -12.81 -12.55 -26.90
C GLU A 578 -13.29 -13.46 -25.76
N ARG A 579 -14.33 -13.03 -25.03
CA ARG A 579 -14.91 -13.80 -23.93
C ARG A 579 -15.60 -15.08 -24.37
N MET A 580 -16.22 -15.07 -25.54
CA MET A 580 -16.81 -16.26 -26.13
C MET A 580 -15.73 -17.25 -26.56
N ASP A 581 -14.64 -16.77 -27.14
CA ASP A 581 -13.48 -17.59 -27.51
C ASP A 581 -12.84 -18.23 -26.27
N ASP A 582 -12.66 -17.48 -25.16
CA ASP A 582 -12.19 -18.01 -23.88
C ASP A 582 -13.09 -19.12 -23.34
N TYR A 583 -14.40 -18.97 -23.48
CA TYR A 583 -15.36 -20.00 -23.04
C TYR A 583 -15.35 -21.25 -23.93
N ILE A 584 -15.20 -21.09 -25.24
CA ILE A 584 -15.03 -22.20 -26.17
C ILE A 584 -13.74 -22.97 -25.90
N ASP A 585 -12.65 -22.29 -25.57
CA ASP A 585 -11.39 -22.92 -25.16
C ASP A 585 -11.54 -23.73 -23.86
N PHE A 586 -12.32 -23.21 -22.92
CA PHE A 586 -12.71 -23.98 -21.73
C PHE A 586 -13.50 -25.23 -22.11
N LEU A 587 -14.54 -25.10 -22.93
CA LEU A 587 -15.35 -26.25 -23.38
C LEU A 587 -14.50 -27.33 -24.06
N LEU A 588 -13.58 -26.93 -24.93
CA LEU A 588 -12.64 -27.84 -25.57
C LEU A 588 -11.81 -28.62 -24.54
N SER A 589 -11.31 -27.93 -23.52
CA SER A 589 -10.51 -28.53 -22.45
C SER A 589 -11.33 -29.46 -21.57
N ALA A 590 -12.59 -29.11 -21.28
CA ALA A 590 -13.52 -29.95 -20.50
C ALA A 590 -13.90 -31.20 -21.26
N LEU A 591 -14.26 -31.09 -22.54
CA LEU A 591 -14.60 -32.23 -23.41
C LEU A 591 -13.39 -33.15 -23.60
N LEU A 592 -12.19 -32.62 -23.76
CA LEU A 592 -10.97 -33.40 -23.85
C LEU A 592 -10.77 -34.24 -22.56
N SER A 593 -10.97 -33.63 -21.41
CA SER A 593 -10.89 -34.34 -20.12
C SER A 593 -11.94 -35.46 -19.99
N MET A 594 -13.16 -35.24 -20.50
CA MET A 594 -14.22 -36.27 -20.52
C MET A 594 -13.88 -37.47 -21.41
N VAL A 595 -13.19 -37.23 -22.53
CA VAL A 595 -12.88 -38.29 -23.52
C VAL A 595 -11.61 -39.05 -23.18
N VAL A 596 -10.54 -38.30 -22.81
CA VAL A 596 -9.20 -38.88 -22.58
C VAL A 596 -9.03 -39.38 -21.14
N GLY A 597 -9.79 -38.77 -20.21
CA GLY A 597 -9.64 -39.01 -18.78
C GLY A 597 -8.80 -37.93 -18.11
N SER A 598 -8.86 -37.84 -16.77
CA SER A 598 -8.21 -36.81 -15.97
C SER A 598 -7.21 -37.36 -14.96
N ARG A 599 -6.89 -38.63 -14.96
CA ARG A 599 -5.98 -39.26 -13.99
C ARG A 599 -4.51 -38.89 -14.21
N ARG A 600 -3.85 -38.52 -13.13
CA ARG A 600 -2.42 -38.27 -13.07
C ARG A 600 -1.65 -39.58 -13.23
N GLY A 601 -0.76 -39.66 -14.24
CA GLY A 601 0.14 -40.79 -14.43
C GLY A 601 -0.30 -41.87 -15.41
N GLU A 602 -1.50 -41.83 -16.01
CA GLU A 602 -1.80 -42.66 -17.17
C GLU A 602 -1.11 -42.04 -18.39
N SER A 603 -0.16 -42.80 -18.99
CA SER A 603 0.48 -42.42 -20.26
C SER A 603 -0.53 -42.55 -21.39
N THR A 604 -1.32 -41.50 -21.60
CA THR A 604 -2.14 -41.39 -22.80
C THR A 604 -1.23 -41.15 -24.00
N ASP A 605 -1.43 -41.85 -25.08
CA ASP A 605 -0.73 -41.59 -26.34
C ASP A 605 -0.94 -40.09 -26.72
N ALA A 606 0.11 -39.30 -26.72
CA ALA A 606 0.08 -37.89 -27.03
C ALA A 606 -0.54 -37.62 -28.43
N ALA A 607 -0.25 -38.47 -29.39
CA ALA A 607 -0.79 -38.37 -30.74
C ALA A 607 -2.31 -38.58 -30.75
N PHE A 608 -2.82 -39.54 -29.95
CA PHE A 608 -4.25 -39.73 -29.78
C PHE A 608 -4.93 -38.53 -29.10
N SER A 609 -4.32 -37.97 -28.06
CA SER A 609 -4.84 -36.80 -27.37
C SER A 609 -4.93 -35.57 -28.29
N ASP A 610 -3.92 -35.33 -29.13
CA ASP A 610 -3.90 -34.24 -30.10
C ASP A 610 -4.94 -34.44 -31.22
N MET A 611 -5.14 -35.65 -31.67
CA MET A 611 -6.18 -35.98 -32.64
C MET A 611 -7.58 -35.74 -32.07
N VAL A 612 -7.84 -36.22 -30.84
CA VAL A 612 -9.11 -35.98 -30.15
C VAL A 612 -9.36 -34.48 -29.97
N ARG A 613 -8.35 -33.75 -29.56
CA ARG A 613 -8.42 -32.26 -29.40
C ARG A 613 -8.78 -31.59 -30.72
N SER A 614 -8.17 -31.99 -31.81
CA SER A 614 -8.44 -31.42 -33.14
C SER A 614 -9.89 -31.73 -33.60
N ILE A 615 -10.34 -32.93 -33.40
CA ILE A 615 -11.72 -33.34 -33.75
C ILE A 615 -12.74 -32.57 -32.92
N LEU A 616 -12.55 -32.49 -31.61
CA LEU A 616 -13.43 -31.75 -30.71
C LEU A 616 -13.45 -30.23 -31.03
N GLY A 617 -12.30 -29.65 -31.37
CA GLY A 617 -12.22 -28.26 -31.80
C GLY A 617 -12.98 -27.95 -33.08
N LEU A 618 -12.88 -28.83 -34.06
CA LEU A 618 -13.67 -28.73 -35.31
C LEU A 618 -15.19 -28.92 -35.05
N ALA A 619 -15.55 -29.88 -34.19
CA ALA A 619 -16.93 -30.11 -33.80
C ALA A 619 -17.55 -28.93 -33.07
N LEU A 620 -16.83 -28.31 -32.15
CA LEU A 620 -17.26 -27.07 -31.46
C LEU A 620 -17.46 -25.90 -32.42
N LYS A 621 -16.53 -25.69 -33.36
CA LYS A 621 -16.69 -24.67 -34.42
C LYS A 621 -17.93 -24.91 -35.27
N ALA A 622 -18.17 -26.18 -35.71
CA ALA A 622 -19.35 -26.54 -36.44
C ALA A 622 -20.65 -26.34 -35.64
N PHE A 623 -20.63 -26.71 -34.37
CA PHE A 623 -21.76 -26.56 -33.45
C PHE A 623 -22.15 -25.08 -33.26
N PHE A 624 -21.22 -24.20 -32.93
CA PHE A 624 -21.51 -22.77 -32.72
C PHE A 624 -21.73 -21.99 -34.02
N ALA A 625 -21.33 -22.54 -35.17
CA ALA A 625 -21.64 -21.95 -36.48
C ALA A 625 -23.06 -22.30 -36.98
N ASP A 626 -23.69 -23.35 -36.45
CA ASP A 626 -25.01 -23.80 -36.90
C ASP A 626 -26.11 -22.81 -36.51
N VAL A 627 -26.94 -22.40 -37.48
CA VAL A 627 -28.01 -21.42 -37.28
C VAL A 627 -29.04 -21.92 -36.29
N LEU A 628 -29.43 -23.20 -36.37
CA LEU A 628 -30.42 -23.78 -35.45
C LEU A 628 -29.96 -23.76 -34.00
N ILE A 629 -28.68 -24.02 -33.75
CA ILE A 629 -28.10 -23.96 -32.44
C ILE A 629 -28.13 -22.51 -31.91
N ARG A 630 -27.75 -21.54 -32.73
CA ARG A 630 -27.79 -20.12 -32.36
C ARG A 630 -29.19 -19.62 -32.05
N ASP A 631 -30.17 -20.04 -32.86
CA ASP A 631 -31.55 -19.66 -32.66
C ASP A 631 -32.13 -20.25 -31.36
N ARG A 632 -31.77 -21.49 -31.01
CA ARG A 632 -32.13 -22.09 -29.72
C ARG A 632 -31.52 -21.33 -28.52
N TYR A 633 -30.25 -20.89 -28.60
CA TYR A 633 -29.69 -20.04 -27.58
C TYR A 633 -30.41 -18.70 -27.46
N ALA A 634 -30.71 -18.05 -28.60
CA ALA A 634 -31.42 -16.79 -28.61
C ALA A 634 -32.83 -16.90 -28.00
N ALA A 635 -33.56 -17.97 -28.32
CA ALA A 635 -34.90 -18.27 -27.77
C ALA A 635 -34.80 -18.53 -26.25
N ALA A 636 -33.85 -19.37 -25.81
CA ALA A 636 -33.67 -19.72 -24.41
C ALA A 636 -33.37 -18.46 -23.55
N TYR A 637 -32.46 -17.60 -24.01
CA TYR A 637 -32.18 -16.34 -23.29
C TYR A 637 -33.30 -15.31 -23.35
N LYS A 638 -34.13 -15.34 -24.35
CA LYS A 638 -35.35 -14.52 -24.44
C LYS A 638 -36.44 -15.00 -23.50
N GLY A 639 -36.66 -16.33 -23.45
CA GLY A 639 -37.66 -16.96 -22.61
C GLY A 639 -37.33 -16.95 -21.13
N GLY A 640 -36.01 -16.97 -20.78
CA GLY A 640 -35.50 -16.98 -19.43
C GLY A 640 -35.67 -18.31 -18.68
N LEU A 641 -35.11 -18.39 -17.51
CA LEU A 641 -35.08 -19.56 -16.63
C LEU A 641 -36.48 -20.11 -16.38
N GLY A 642 -36.61 -21.42 -16.56
CA GLY A 642 -37.90 -22.17 -16.35
C GLY A 642 -38.89 -22.10 -17.52
N SER A 643 -38.60 -21.35 -18.59
CA SER A 643 -39.44 -21.34 -19.81
C SER A 643 -39.22 -22.62 -20.62
N GLN A 644 -40.16 -22.89 -21.51
CA GLN A 644 -40.08 -24.04 -22.45
C GLN A 644 -38.86 -23.85 -23.39
N ASP A 645 -38.58 -22.65 -23.82
CA ASP A 645 -37.39 -22.32 -24.61
C ASP A 645 -36.08 -22.57 -23.83
N TRP A 646 -36.06 -22.29 -22.53
CA TRP A 646 -34.91 -22.61 -21.67
C TRP A 646 -34.66 -24.13 -21.59
N GLN A 647 -35.74 -24.91 -21.45
CA GLN A 647 -35.63 -26.37 -21.45
C GLN A 647 -35.14 -26.92 -22.80
N ALA A 648 -35.29 -26.18 -23.87
CA ALA A 648 -34.78 -26.50 -25.19
C ALA A 648 -33.39 -25.98 -25.50
N MET A 649 -32.66 -25.41 -24.49
CA MET A 649 -31.29 -24.92 -24.65
C MET A 649 -30.38 -26.05 -25.17
N PRO A 650 -29.43 -25.74 -26.06
CA PRO A 650 -28.44 -26.75 -26.52
C PRO A 650 -27.64 -27.35 -25.37
N THR A 651 -27.41 -28.66 -25.42
CA THR A 651 -26.77 -29.47 -24.39
C THR A 651 -25.64 -30.35 -24.95
N LEU A 652 -24.93 -31.03 -24.07
CA LEU A 652 -23.92 -32.02 -24.45
C LEU A 652 -24.49 -33.12 -25.38
N ALA A 653 -25.76 -33.53 -25.19
CA ALA A 653 -26.43 -34.52 -26.05
C ALA A 653 -26.55 -34.02 -27.50
N ASP A 654 -26.88 -32.73 -27.68
CA ASP A 654 -26.94 -32.12 -29.05
C ASP A 654 -25.54 -32.08 -29.66
N PHE A 655 -24.51 -31.75 -28.90
CA PHE A 655 -23.13 -31.65 -29.36
C PHE A 655 -22.57 -32.97 -29.90
N ILE A 656 -22.95 -34.12 -29.31
CA ILE A 656 -22.50 -35.44 -29.77
C ILE A 656 -22.84 -35.66 -31.24
N GLY A 657 -23.98 -35.13 -31.73
CA GLY A 657 -24.38 -35.19 -33.12
C GLY A 657 -23.44 -34.53 -34.11
N TYR A 658 -22.66 -33.53 -33.63
CA TYR A 658 -21.66 -32.80 -34.44
C TYR A 658 -20.32 -33.55 -34.53
N CYS A 659 -20.09 -34.57 -33.71
CA CYS A 659 -18.91 -35.42 -33.77
C CYS A 659 -19.12 -36.50 -34.83
N SER A 660 -19.35 -36.13 -36.08
CA SER A 660 -19.56 -37.10 -37.19
C SER A 660 -18.72 -36.71 -38.40
N HIS A 661 -18.32 -37.69 -39.19
CA HIS A 661 -17.57 -37.48 -40.44
C HIS A 661 -18.23 -36.49 -41.39
N GLU A 662 -19.55 -36.59 -41.55
CA GLU A 662 -20.35 -35.72 -42.43
C GLU A 662 -20.30 -34.25 -41.96
N ARG A 663 -20.49 -34.01 -40.67
CA ARG A 663 -20.49 -32.64 -40.10
C ARG A 663 -19.10 -32.02 -40.05
N LEU A 664 -18.07 -32.87 -39.92
CA LEU A 664 -16.67 -32.41 -39.90
C LEU A 664 -16.05 -32.27 -41.30
N ARG A 665 -16.76 -32.70 -42.37
CA ARG A 665 -16.25 -32.68 -43.76
C ARG A 665 -14.92 -33.43 -43.91
N MET A 666 -14.79 -34.59 -43.25
CA MET A 666 -13.57 -35.38 -43.18
C MET A 666 -13.60 -36.61 -44.12
N ASP A 667 -14.17 -36.46 -45.28
CA ASP A 667 -14.44 -37.55 -46.24
C ASP A 667 -13.17 -38.28 -46.79
N SER A 668 -11.99 -37.70 -46.57
CA SER A 668 -10.73 -38.20 -47.12
C SER A 668 -9.67 -38.60 -46.10
N ILE A 669 -9.99 -38.73 -44.80
CA ILE A 669 -8.98 -38.97 -43.77
C ILE A 669 -8.87 -40.44 -43.35
N ALA A 670 -7.63 -40.93 -43.16
CA ALA A 670 -7.24 -42.28 -42.87
C ALA A 670 -7.95 -42.96 -41.68
N GLY A 671 -7.91 -44.30 -41.59
CA GLY A 671 -8.66 -45.17 -40.67
C GLY A 671 -8.61 -44.81 -39.17
N ASP A 672 -7.55 -44.18 -38.70
CA ASP A 672 -7.36 -43.82 -37.29
C ASP A 672 -8.35 -42.74 -36.80
N SER A 673 -8.81 -41.83 -37.66
CA SER A 673 -9.78 -40.79 -37.30
C SER A 673 -11.20 -41.36 -37.09
N LYS A 674 -11.59 -42.44 -37.76
CA LYS A 674 -12.87 -43.11 -37.54
C LYS A 674 -12.94 -43.72 -36.15
N GLY A 675 -11.86 -44.38 -35.73
CA GLY A 675 -11.74 -44.94 -34.39
C GLY A 675 -11.80 -43.90 -33.28
N ALA A 676 -11.13 -42.75 -33.52
CA ALA A 676 -11.15 -41.64 -32.58
C ALA A 676 -12.58 -41.03 -32.45
N ILE A 677 -13.30 -40.80 -33.56
CA ILE A 677 -14.66 -40.27 -33.52
C ILE A 677 -15.62 -41.21 -32.78
N GLU A 678 -15.56 -42.52 -33.06
CA GLU A 678 -16.39 -43.47 -32.34
C GLU A 678 -16.08 -43.55 -30.85
N ARG A 679 -14.80 -43.44 -30.48
CA ARG A 679 -14.40 -43.40 -29.08
C ARG A 679 -14.87 -42.09 -28.39
N ILE A 680 -14.81 -40.95 -29.09
CA ILE A 680 -15.36 -39.70 -28.60
C ILE A 680 -16.87 -39.85 -28.34
N LYS A 681 -17.63 -40.34 -29.31
CA LYS A 681 -19.09 -40.54 -29.17
C LYS A 681 -19.42 -41.48 -28.01
N LEU A 682 -18.70 -42.60 -27.90
CA LEU A 682 -18.92 -43.59 -26.84
C LEU A 682 -18.69 -43.00 -25.46
N ARG A 683 -17.57 -42.27 -25.27
CA ARG A 683 -17.24 -41.64 -23.99
C ARG A 683 -18.20 -40.52 -23.62
N LEU A 684 -18.58 -39.65 -24.58
CA LEU A 684 -19.55 -38.61 -24.32
C LEU A 684 -20.96 -39.13 -24.03
N ARG A 685 -21.39 -40.18 -24.70
CA ARG A 685 -22.67 -40.87 -24.38
C ARG A 685 -22.65 -41.50 -23.00
N PHE A 686 -21.55 -42.15 -22.63
CA PHE A 686 -21.39 -42.67 -21.27
C PHE A 686 -21.60 -41.57 -20.22
N TRP A 687 -21.01 -40.37 -20.42
CA TRP A 687 -21.24 -39.28 -19.52
C TRP A 687 -22.68 -38.79 -19.51
N VAL A 688 -23.35 -38.64 -20.63
CA VAL A 688 -24.76 -38.19 -20.68
C VAL A 688 -25.67 -39.17 -19.89
N GLU A 689 -25.38 -40.46 -19.90
CA GLU A 689 -26.18 -41.45 -19.20
C GLU A 689 -25.78 -41.69 -17.74
N SER A 690 -24.59 -41.23 -17.35
CA SER A 690 -24.10 -41.32 -15.97
C SER A 690 -24.91 -40.43 -15.02
N ARG A 691 -24.86 -40.73 -13.72
CA ARG A 691 -25.55 -39.92 -12.70
C ARG A 691 -25.08 -38.44 -12.71
N VAL A 692 -23.76 -38.22 -12.77
CA VAL A 692 -23.16 -36.88 -12.79
C VAL A 692 -23.42 -36.21 -14.14
N GLY A 693 -23.26 -36.95 -15.23
CA GLY A 693 -23.44 -36.40 -16.57
C GLY A 693 -24.87 -35.99 -16.89
N LYS A 694 -25.89 -36.64 -16.29
CA LYS A 694 -27.28 -36.18 -16.40
C LYS A 694 -27.45 -34.74 -15.88
N ALA A 695 -26.79 -34.38 -14.79
CA ALA A 695 -26.79 -33.02 -14.27
C ALA A 695 -26.01 -32.03 -15.19
N LEU A 696 -24.96 -32.49 -15.88
CA LEU A 696 -24.17 -31.72 -16.82
C LEU A 696 -24.83 -31.51 -18.19
N ALA A 697 -25.67 -32.46 -18.59
CA ALA A 697 -26.35 -32.48 -19.90
C ALA A 697 -27.78 -31.92 -19.83
N ALA A 698 -28.30 -31.59 -18.65
CA ALA A 698 -29.61 -30.96 -18.48
C ALA A 698 -29.49 -29.42 -18.46
N PRO A 699 -30.53 -28.69 -18.91
CA PRO A 699 -30.60 -27.25 -18.76
C PRO A 699 -30.38 -26.81 -17.30
N SER A 700 -29.65 -25.73 -17.09
CA SER A 700 -29.35 -25.26 -15.73
C SER A 700 -30.62 -24.88 -14.97
N THR A 701 -30.66 -25.26 -13.67
CA THR A 701 -31.81 -25.04 -12.79
C THR A 701 -31.71 -23.76 -11.95
N PHE A 702 -30.60 -23.05 -12.02
CA PHE A 702 -30.34 -21.87 -11.22
C PHE A 702 -30.04 -20.62 -12.06
N LYS A 703 -30.37 -19.46 -11.51
CA LYS A 703 -30.14 -18.17 -12.13
C LYS A 703 -28.79 -17.58 -11.71
N ASN A 704 -28.01 -17.14 -12.68
CA ASN A 704 -26.59 -16.80 -12.54
C ASN A 704 -26.36 -15.29 -12.60
N ASP A 705 -27.17 -14.47 -11.88
CA ASP A 705 -27.15 -13.00 -11.97
C ASP A 705 -26.82 -12.27 -10.66
N ALA A 706 -26.71 -12.98 -9.52
CA ALA A 706 -26.35 -12.37 -8.26
C ALA A 706 -24.90 -11.80 -8.27
N GLN A 707 -24.63 -10.82 -7.42
CA GLN A 707 -23.30 -10.22 -7.29
C GLN A 707 -22.30 -11.19 -6.64
N LEU A 708 -22.75 -11.98 -5.66
CA LEU A 708 -21.97 -13.07 -5.09
C LEU A 708 -22.57 -14.40 -5.49
N LEU A 709 -21.79 -15.25 -6.12
CA LEU A 709 -22.16 -16.62 -6.42
C LEU A 709 -21.20 -17.58 -5.72
N VAL A 710 -21.75 -18.49 -4.95
CA VAL A 710 -21.00 -19.54 -4.27
C VAL A 710 -21.42 -20.89 -4.82
N PHE A 711 -20.50 -21.62 -5.42
CA PHE A 711 -20.68 -22.97 -5.93
C PHE A 711 -20.06 -23.96 -4.95
N ALA A 712 -20.89 -24.73 -4.28
CA ALA A 712 -20.48 -25.72 -3.28
C ALA A 712 -20.12 -27.05 -3.95
N LEU A 713 -18.90 -27.50 -3.71
CA LEU A 713 -18.37 -28.77 -4.14
C LEU A 713 -18.50 -29.77 -3.00
N ARG A 714 -19.51 -30.64 -3.07
CA ARG A 714 -19.78 -31.69 -2.07
C ARG A 714 -19.54 -33.10 -2.65
N GLY A 715 -19.22 -34.03 -1.75
CA GLY A 715 -19.33 -35.47 -2.04
C GLY A 715 -18.35 -35.97 -3.10
N LEU A 716 -17.17 -35.41 -3.20
CA LEU A 716 -16.11 -35.85 -4.12
C LEU A 716 -15.45 -37.14 -3.60
N SER A 717 -16.20 -38.23 -3.63
CA SER A 717 -15.74 -39.54 -3.11
C SER A 717 -15.19 -40.51 -4.17
N ASN A 718 -15.41 -40.19 -5.46
CA ASN A 718 -14.92 -40.97 -6.59
C ASN A 718 -14.20 -40.02 -7.55
N ASP A 719 -12.93 -40.32 -7.89
CA ASP A 719 -12.04 -39.42 -8.63
C ASP A 719 -12.58 -38.94 -9.99
N GLU A 720 -13.22 -39.77 -10.77
CA GLU A 720 -13.78 -39.39 -12.07
C GLU A 720 -15.01 -38.49 -11.94
N ASP A 721 -15.96 -38.86 -11.10
CA ASP A 721 -17.17 -38.09 -10.83
C ASP A 721 -16.80 -36.74 -10.18
N ALA A 722 -15.81 -36.75 -9.29
CA ALA A 722 -15.27 -35.55 -8.64
C ALA A 722 -14.70 -34.55 -9.65
N ALA A 723 -13.90 -35.02 -10.60
CA ALA A 723 -13.35 -34.17 -11.65
C ALA A 723 -14.46 -33.54 -12.52
N GLN A 724 -15.50 -34.30 -12.86
CA GLN A 724 -16.59 -33.76 -13.66
C GLN A 724 -17.46 -32.74 -12.90
N MET A 725 -17.71 -33.01 -11.63
CA MET A 725 -18.43 -32.04 -10.76
C MET A 725 -17.62 -30.74 -10.59
N ALA A 726 -16.30 -30.84 -10.41
CA ALA A 726 -15.44 -29.70 -10.34
C ALA A 726 -15.40 -28.90 -11.66
N LEU A 727 -15.38 -29.58 -12.81
CA LEU A 727 -15.51 -28.95 -14.13
C LEU A 727 -16.86 -28.26 -14.31
N SER A 728 -17.95 -28.88 -13.81
CA SER A 728 -19.28 -28.27 -13.82
C SER A 728 -19.30 -26.96 -13.02
N ALA A 729 -18.82 -26.98 -11.77
CA ALA A 729 -18.76 -25.79 -10.94
C ALA A 729 -17.87 -24.71 -11.56
N TYR A 730 -16.72 -25.12 -12.11
CA TYR A 730 -15.83 -24.20 -12.83
C TYR A 730 -16.51 -23.56 -14.03
N SER A 731 -17.26 -24.34 -14.82
CA SER A 731 -18.05 -23.84 -15.95
C SER A 731 -19.04 -22.75 -15.55
N ALA A 732 -19.85 -23.03 -14.51
CA ALA A 732 -20.82 -22.07 -14.00
C ALA A 732 -20.15 -20.79 -13.46
N ALA A 733 -19.06 -20.97 -12.71
CA ALA A 733 -18.26 -19.88 -12.18
C ALA A 733 -17.65 -19.03 -13.30
N LEU A 734 -17.05 -19.66 -14.30
CA LEU A 734 -16.43 -18.97 -15.43
C LEU A 734 -17.45 -18.17 -16.23
N ARG A 735 -18.64 -18.75 -16.54
CA ARG A 735 -19.70 -18.02 -17.23
C ARG A 735 -20.06 -16.70 -16.53
N ARG A 736 -20.22 -16.77 -15.22
CA ARG A 736 -20.53 -15.56 -14.43
C ARG A 736 -19.40 -14.55 -14.45
N ALA A 737 -18.17 -15.00 -14.30
CA ALA A 737 -17.00 -14.13 -14.33
C ALA A 737 -16.83 -13.45 -15.69
N LEU A 738 -17.01 -14.18 -16.79
CA LEU A 738 -16.93 -13.66 -18.15
C LEU A 738 -18.08 -12.69 -18.50
N ALA A 739 -19.23 -12.81 -17.86
CA ALA A 739 -20.38 -11.93 -18.11
C ALA A 739 -20.20 -10.49 -17.61
N SER A 740 -19.13 -10.18 -16.90
CA SER A 740 -18.84 -8.84 -16.32
C SER A 740 -17.54 -8.28 -16.87
N ALA A 741 -17.44 -6.95 -16.99
CA ALA A 741 -16.21 -6.29 -17.44
C ALA A 741 -15.01 -6.59 -16.52
N ALA A 742 -15.27 -6.68 -15.23
CA ALA A 742 -14.30 -7.10 -14.22
C ALA A 742 -14.99 -7.98 -13.19
N SER A 743 -14.28 -8.98 -12.64
CA SER A 743 -14.80 -9.92 -11.65
C SER A 743 -13.69 -10.53 -10.81
N ILE A 744 -14.06 -11.12 -9.67
CA ILE A 744 -13.17 -11.92 -8.84
C ILE A 744 -13.61 -13.39 -8.92
N PHE A 745 -12.66 -14.27 -9.17
CA PHE A 745 -12.80 -15.71 -9.15
C PHE A 745 -11.99 -16.26 -7.97
N PHE A 746 -12.69 -16.65 -6.93
CA PHE A 746 -12.08 -17.15 -5.71
C PHE A 746 -12.22 -18.68 -5.61
N ILE A 747 -11.12 -19.36 -5.38
CA ILE A 747 -11.07 -20.80 -5.17
C ILE A 747 -10.64 -21.05 -3.73
N ASP A 748 -11.57 -21.46 -2.89
CA ASP A 748 -11.28 -21.89 -1.53
C ASP A 748 -10.81 -23.35 -1.54
N GLU A 749 -9.86 -23.70 -0.66
CA GLU A 749 -9.22 -25.03 -0.63
C GLU A 749 -8.74 -25.51 -2.02
N ALA A 750 -8.05 -24.64 -2.76
CA ALA A 750 -7.55 -24.90 -4.12
C ALA A 750 -6.79 -26.22 -4.28
N PRO A 751 -6.02 -26.75 -3.28
CA PRO A 751 -5.32 -28.03 -3.39
C PRO A 751 -6.18 -29.19 -3.86
N VAL A 752 -7.44 -29.26 -3.47
CA VAL A 752 -8.36 -30.34 -3.87
C VAL A 752 -8.58 -30.34 -5.40
N LEU A 753 -8.63 -29.17 -6.03
CA LEU A 753 -8.79 -29.06 -7.48
C LEU A 753 -7.50 -29.34 -8.25
N PHE A 754 -6.35 -29.13 -7.62
CA PHE A 754 -5.05 -29.40 -8.25
C PHE A 754 -4.66 -30.88 -8.31
N GLU A 755 -5.44 -31.74 -7.71
CA GLU A 755 -5.33 -33.19 -7.94
C GLU A 755 -5.75 -33.59 -9.37
N PHE A 756 -6.52 -32.72 -10.05
CA PHE A 756 -7.00 -32.94 -11.42
C PHE A 756 -6.21 -32.09 -12.41
N ASP A 757 -5.41 -32.71 -13.26
CA ASP A 757 -4.51 -32.02 -14.21
C ASP A 757 -5.28 -31.10 -15.18
N ALA A 758 -6.46 -31.51 -15.63
CA ALA A 758 -7.30 -30.69 -16.51
C ALA A 758 -7.73 -29.38 -15.84
N ILE A 759 -8.18 -29.44 -14.59
CA ILE A 759 -8.64 -28.28 -13.84
C ILE A 759 -7.47 -27.39 -13.48
N SER A 760 -6.34 -27.99 -13.05
CA SER A 760 -5.13 -27.21 -12.72
C SER A 760 -4.62 -26.43 -13.93
N ASN A 761 -4.66 -27.02 -15.13
CA ASN A 761 -4.30 -26.31 -16.37
C ASN A 761 -5.27 -25.15 -16.70
N LEU A 762 -6.58 -25.35 -16.47
CA LEU A 762 -7.59 -24.29 -16.64
C LEU A 762 -7.36 -23.13 -15.67
N ILE A 763 -7.13 -23.43 -14.39
CA ILE A 763 -6.81 -22.41 -13.37
C ILE A 763 -5.51 -21.68 -13.73
N GLY A 764 -4.48 -22.41 -14.18
CA GLY A 764 -3.23 -21.83 -14.62
C GLY A 764 -3.38 -20.89 -15.82
N ARG A 765 -4.24 -21.22 -16.78
CA ARG A 765 -4.59 -20.31 -17.87
C ARG A 765 -5.36 -19.09 -17.38
N LEU A 766 -6.28 -19.27 -16.45
CA LEU A 766 -7.04 -18.15 -15.88
C LEU A 766 -6.12 -17.20 -15.12
N CYS A 767 -5.17 -17.70 -14.34
CA CYS A 767 -4.16 -16.87 -13.68
C CYS A 767 -3.30 -16.08 -14.68
N ALA A 768 -2.89 -16.71 -15.80
CA ALA A 768 -2.02 -16.09 -16.79
C ALA A 768 -2.76 -15.10 -17.71
N ASN A 769 -3.99 -15.42 -18.11
CA ASN A 769 -4.74 -14.66 -19.10
C ASN A 769 -5.91 -13.87 -18.50
N GLY A 770 -6.18 -14.01 -17.22
CA GLY A 770 -7.31 -13.35 -16.53
C GLY A 770 -7.28 -11.82 -16.64
N ALA A 771 -6.10 -11.24 -16.77
CA ALA A 771 -5.94 -9.80 -17.00
C ALA A 771 -6.69 -9.31 -18.24
N LYS A 772 -6.63 -10.06 -19.35
CA LYS A 772 -7.33 -9.73 -20.59
C LYS A 772 -8.85 -9.83 -20.41
N SER A 773 -9.29 -10.86 -19.70
CA SER A 773 -10.71 -11.07 -19.42
C SER A 773 -11.23 -10.28 -18.21
N GLY A 774 -10.41 -9.43 -17.56
CA GLY A 774 -10.78 -8.70 -16.38
C GLY A 774 -11.06 -9.56 -15.15
N ILE A 775 -10.65 -10.83 -15.17
CA ILE A 775 -10.86 -11.79 -14.08
C ILE A 775 -9.63 -11.78 -13.16
N ARG A 776 -9.83 -11.48 -11.88
CA ARG A 776 -8.82 -11.60 -10.84
C ARG A 776 -9.01 -12.92 -10.11
N VAL A 777 -7.93 -13.65 -9.92
CA VAL A 777 -7.97 -14.97 -9.28
C VAL A 777 -7.47 -14.87 -7.84
N ILE A 778 -8.23 -15.42 -6.91
CA ILE A 778 -7.82 -15.65 -5.54
C ILE A 778 -7.72 -17.15 -5.30
N LEU A 779 -6.55 -17.61 -4.87
CA LEU A 779 -6.32 -19.01 -4.52
C LEU A 779 -6.05 -19.13 -3.03
N SER A 780 -6.85 -19.92 -2.32
CA SER A 780 -6.68 -20.24 -0.91
C SER A 780 -6.10 -21.67 -0.78
N ALA A 781 -5.01 -21.80 -0.03
CA ALA A 781 -4.36 -23.08 0.24
C ALA A 781 -3.73 -23.10 1.65
N GLN A 782 -3.35 -24.28 2.14
CA GLN A 782 -2.63 -24.38 3.41
C GLN A 782 -1.14 -24.14 3.22
N ASP A 783 -0.58 -24.68 2.15
CA ASP A 783 0.82 -24.56 1.75
C ASP A 783 0.94 -24.56 0.21
N PRO A 784 2.11 -24.29 -0.36
CA PRO A 784 2.31 -24.27 -1.81
C PRO A 784 2.53 -25.66 -2.43
N ASP A 785 2.71 -26.73 -1.65
CA ASP A 785 3.17 -28.03 -2.14
C ASP A 785 2.27 -28.66 -3.21
N THR A 786 0.96 -28.67 -2.99
CA THR A 786 0.01 -29.26 -3.91
C THR A 786 -0.05 -28.49 -5.23
N ILE A 787 0.02 -27.16 -5.15
CA ILE A 787 0.08 -26.31 -6.34
C ILE A 787 1.39 -26.54 -7.10
N ALA A 788 2.52 -26.66 -6.38
CA ALA A 788 3.84 -26.90 -6.97
C ALA A 788 3.93 -28.23 -7.73
N LYS A 789 3.21 -29.25 -7.27
CA LYS A 789 3.13 -30.54 -7.93
C LYS A 789 2.25 -30.54 -9.18
N SER A 790 1.45 -29.53 -9.40
CA SER A 790 0.55 -29.47 -10.56
C SER A 790 1.29 -29.10 -11.85
N PRO A 791 0.80 -29.52 -13.02
CA PRO A 791 1.43 -29.17 -14.31
C PRO A 791 1.34 -27.67 -14.62
N ALA A 792 0.47 -26.93 -13.95
CA ALA A 792 0.29 -25.48 -14.11
C ALA A 792 1.05 -24.63 -13.10
N SER A 793 1.85 -25.23 -12.22
CA SER A 793 2.53 -24.57 -11.09
C SER A 793 3.28 -23.30 -11.48
N ALA A 794 4.11 -23.36 -12.53
CA ALA A 794 4.89 -22.21 -12.99
C ALA A 794 3.99 -21.03 -13.41
N LYS A 795 2.92 -21.29 -14.17
CA LYS A 795 1.96 -20.28 -14.61
C LYS A 795 1.24 -19.63 -13.43
N ILE A 796 0.88 -20.44 -12.42
CA ILE A 796 0.17 -19.96 -11.24
C ILE A 796 1.09 -19.07 -10.40
N PHE A 797 2.26 -19.59 -9.99
CA PHE A 797 3.14 -18.83 -9.09
C PHE A 797 3.73 -17.56 -9.72
N GLN A 798 3.99 -17.55 -11.04
CA GLN A 798 4.45 -16.36 -11.75
C GLN A 798 3.38 -15.27 -11.82
N ASN A 799 2.08 -15.63 -11.78
CA ASN A 799 0.97 -14.70 -11.89
C ASN A 799 0.29 -14.38 -10.55
N LEU A 800 0.69 -14.98 -9.45
CA LEU A 800 0.30 -14.58 -8.09
C LEU A 800 1.23 -13.46 -7.62
N SER A 801 0.94 -12.22 -8.03
CA SER A 801 1.76 -11.05 -7.73
C SER A 801 1.77 -10.69 -6.25
N THR A 802 0.67 -10.95 -5.57
CA THR A 802 0.51 -10.68 -4.14
C THR A 802 0.17 -11.97 -3.40
N ARG A 803 0.85 -12.22 -2.29
CA ARG A 803 0.62 -13.40 -1.44
C ARG A 803 0.46 -12.97 0.00
N LEU A 804 -0.54 -13.50 0.66
CA LEU A 804 -0.79 -13.33 2.08
C LEU A 804 -0.59 -14.67 2.77
N VAL A 805 0.39 -14.76 3.64
CA VAL A 805 0.71 -15.98 4.37
C VAL A 805 0.39 -15.77 5.85
N GLY A 806 -0.63 -16.46 6.33
CA GLY A 806 -0.99 -16.49 7.75
C GLY A 806 -0.09 -17.45 8.54
N ARG A 807 -0.59 -17.94 9.66
CA ARG A 807 0.09 -19.00 10.42
C ARG A 807 0.27 -20.26 9.58
N ILE A 808 1.45 -20.85 9.59
CA ILE A 808 1.77 -22.11 8.94
C ILE A 808 2.21 -23.17 9.98
N GLN A 809 2.21 -24.44 9.56
CA GLN A 809 2.84 -25.50 10.35
C GLN A 809 4.38 -25.42 10.21
N PRO A 810 5.15 -25.77 11.26
CA PRO A 810 6.62 -25.78 11.16
C PRO A 810 7.16 -26.61 9.99
N ALA A 811 6.53 -27.73 9.66
CA ALA A 811 6.91 -28.57 8.53
C ALA A 811 6.74 -27.89 7.17
N ALA A 812 5.87 -26.89 7.04
CA ALA A 812 5.64 -26.16 5.80
C ALA A 812 6.70 -25.08 5.52
N VAL A 813 7.54 -24.71 6.49
CA VAL A 813 8.59 -23.69 6.31
C VAL A 813 9.50 -24.02 5.13
N ASP A 814 9.92 -25.28 5.00
CA ASP A 814 10.78 -25.74 3.92
C ASP A 814 10.09 -25.61 2.55
N SER A 815 8.81 -25.90 2.48
CA SER A 815 8.00 -25.77 1.25
C SER A 815 7.97 -24.31 0.77
N PHE A 816 7.71 -23.37 1.65
CA PHE A 816 7.72 -21.94 1.29
C PHE A 816 9.11 -21.45 0.89
N ALA A 817 10.15 -21.87 1.60
CA ALA A 817 11.53 -21.51 1.30
C ALA A 817 12.01 -22.07 -0.05
N THR A 818 11.63 -23.31 -0.36
CA THR A 818 12.07 -23.99 -1.58
C THR A 818 11.26 -23.60 -2.80
N ILE A 819 9.92 -23.55 -2.68
CA ILE A 819 8.99 -23.34 -3.81
C ILE A 819 8.85 -21.85 -4.12
N LEU A 820 8.59 -21.01 -3.10
CA LEU A 820 8.37 -19.58 -3.26
C LEU A 820 9.62 -18.75 -3.04
N LYS A 821 10.76 -19.38 -2.72
CA LYS A 821 12.06 -18.73 -2.48
C LYS A 821 12.02 -17.70 -1.33
N TYR A 822 11.23 -17.95 -0.31
CA TYR A 822 11.21 -17.09 0.86
C TYR A 822 12.45 -17.30 1.75
N PRO A 823 13.04 -16.22 2.29
CA PRO A 823 14.07 -16.34 3.30
C PRO A 823 13.54 -17.11 4.53
N ARG A 824 14.30 -18.08 5.02
CA ARG A 824 13.86 -18.95 6.14
C ARG A 824 13.58 -18.16 7.41
N GLU A 825 14.37 -17.13 7.69
CA GLU A 825 14.19 -16.22 8.82
C GLU A 825 12.90 -15.42 8.74
N VAL A 826 12.46 -15.08 7.53
CA VAL A 826 11.18 -14.38 7.29
C VAL A 826 10.02 -15.34 7.50
N ILE A 827 9.95 -16.43 6.74
CA ILE A 827 8.80 -17.35 6.78
C ILE A 827 8.74 -18.17 8.08
N GLY A 828 9.87 -18.39 8.74
CA GLY A 828 9.94 -19.09 10.04
C GLY A 828 9.13 -18.40 11.15
N ARG A 829 8.95 -17.07 11.09
CA ARG A 829 8.08 -16.32 12.01
C ARG A 829 6.62 -16.75 11.93
N ASN A 830 6.15 -17.15 10.74
CA ASN A 830 4.76 -17.59 10.53
C ASN A 830 4.47 -18.95 11.20
N ALA A 831 5.51 -19.74 11.48
CA ALA A 831 5.39 -21.00 12.21
C ALA A 831 5.42 -20.83 13.75
N ALA A 832 5.81 -19.65 14.23
CA ALA A 832 5.93 -19.38 15.66
C ALA A 832 4.55 -19.28 16.36
N GLU A 833 4.54 -19.58 17.67
CA GLU A 833 3.34 -19.49 18.49
C GLU A 833 2.75 -18.06 18.55
N SER A 834 3.59 -17.05 18.42
CA SER A 834 3.17 -15.65 18.34
C SER A 834 2.24 -15.36 17.17
N PHE A 835 2.30 -16.15 16.09
CA PHE A 835 1.50 -16.00 14.87
C PHE A 835 0.07 -16.58 14.95
N PHE A 836 -0.30 -17.20 16.07
CA PHE A 836 -1.70 -17.61 16.27
C PHE A 836 -2.61 -16.39 16.33
N PRO A 837 -3.83 -16.46 15.75
CA PRO A 837 -4.84 -15.44 15.93
C PRO A 837 -5.09 -15.13 17.40
N LYS A 838 -5.12 -13.85 17.74
CA LYS A 838 -5.27 -13.39 19.13
C LYS A 838 -6.73 -12.99 19.38
N ARG A 839 -7.34 -13.59 20.39
CA ARG A 839 -8.67 -13.16 20.88
C ARG A 839 -8.57 -11.80 21.56
N THR A 840 -7.59 -11.62 22.44
CA THR A 840 -7.28 -10.31 23.01
C THR A 840 -6.79 -9.37 21.91
N GLY A 841 -7.52 -8.29 21.64
CA GLY A 841 -7.26 -7.38 20.53
C GLY A 841 -7.91 -7.78 19.19
N MET A 842 -8.44 -9.01 19.07
CA MET A 842 -9.18 -9.52 17.91
C MET A 842 -8.43 -9.28 16.58
N TYR A 843 -7.31 -9.96 16.38
CA TYR A 843 -6.55 -9.89 15.15
C TYR A 843 -5.93 -11.22 14.76
N SER A 844 -5.65 -11.36 13.47
CA SER A 844 -4.79 -12.41 12.91
C SER A 844 -3.55 -11.79 12.26
N GLN A 845 -2.43 -12.51 12.30
CA GLN A 845 -1.17 -12.06 11.74
C GLN A 845 -0.93 -12.62 10.34
N TRP A 846 -0.34 -11.82 9.48
CA TRP A 846 -0.10 -12.12 8.08
C TRP A 846 1.25 -11.60 7.63
N LEU A 847 1.94 -12.39 6.83
CA LEU A 847 3.04 -11.93 6.01
C LEU A 847 2.47 -11.54 4.65
N ILE A 848 2.61 -10.29 4.28
CA ILE A 848 2.28 -9.76 2.95
C ILE A 848 3.55 -9.87 2.11
N ASP A 849 3.49 -10.60 1.01
CA ASP A 849 4.48 -10.58 -0.06
C ASP A 849 3.85 -9.87 -1.26
N ASP A 850 4.28 -8.65 -1.54
CA ASP A 850 3.91 -7.93 -2.75
C ASP A 850 5.14 -7.82 -3.66
N SER A 851 5.20 -8.72 -4.63
CA SER A 851 6.28 -8.78 -5.62
C SER A 851 7.69 -8.84 -4.99
N GLY A 852 7.83 -9.57 -3.88
CA GLY A 852 9.10 -9.76 -3.16
C GLY A 852 9.36 -8.76 -2.03
N THR A 853 8.46 -7.80 -1.81
CA THR A 853 8.49 -6.94 -0.63
C THR A 853 7.73 -7.58 0.51
N PHE A 854 8.41 -7.91 1.61
CA PHE A 854 7.83 -8.60 2.76
C PHE A 854 7.41 -7.63 3.84
N THR A 855 6.14 -7.71 4.27
CA THR A 855 5.61 -6.91 5.38
C THR A 855 4.83 -7.79 6.33
N PHE A 856 5.17 -7.77 7.62
CA PHE A 856 4.36 -8.39 8.65
C PHE A 856 3.25 -7.45 9.09
N ALA A 857 2.02 -7.92 9.07
CA ALA A 857 0.85 -7.10 9.36
C ALA A 857 -0.24 -7.87 10.10
N ARG A 858 -1.11 -7.15 10.78
CA ARG A 858 -2.27 -7.66 11.51
C ARG A 858 -3.54 -7.28 10.78
N PHE A 859 -4.43 -8.22 10.61
CA PHE A 859 -5.80 -7.97 10.17
C PHE A 859 -6.71 -7.86 11.37
N TYR A 860 -7.40 -6.74 11.50
CA TYR A 860 -8.34 -6.43 12.57
C TYR A 860 -9.78 -6.43 12.03
N PRO A 861 -10.51 -7.54 12.10
CA PRO A 861 -11.88 -7.60 11.58
C PRO A 861 -12.82 -6.71 12.40
N SER A 862 -13.88 -6.25 11.77
CA SER A 862 -15.03 -5.73 12.51
C SER A 862 -15.78 -6.87 13.20
N LEU A 863 -16.42 -6.60 14.34
CA LEU A 863 -17.18 -7.61 15.09
C LEU A 863 -18.30 -8.26 14.25
N PRO A 864 -19.08 -7.53 13.44
CA PRO A 864 -20.06 -8.14 12.57
C PRO A 864 -19.45 -9.09 11.52
N LEU A 865 -18.34 -8.72 10.91
CA LEU A 865 -17.65 -9.60 9.96
C LEU A 865 -17.17 -10.89 10.65
N LEU A 866 -16.59 -10.77 11.85
CA LEU A 866 -16.19 -11.92 12.66
C LEU A 866 -17.39 -12.81 12.96
N ALA A 867 -18.51 -12.24 13.39
CA ALA A 867 -19.74 -13.00 13.70
C ALA A 867 -20.29 -13.78 12.50
N ILE A 868 -20.14 -13.23 11.27
CA ILE A 868 -20.63 -13.89 10.05
C ILE A 868 -19.66 -14.99 9.57
N THR A 869 -18.35 -14.76 9.70
CA THR A 869 -17.34 -15.60 9.04
C THR A 869 -16.59 -16.56 9.97
N ALA A 870 -16.79 -16.45 11.28
CA ALA A 870 -16.16 -17.34 12.24
C ALA A 870 -16.55 -18.81 12.03
N ASN A 871 -15.53 -19.71 12.09
CA ASN A 871 -15.65 -21.10 11.65
C ASN A 871 -15.61 -22.12 12.78
N ASN A 872 -15.52 -21.73 14.05
CA ASN A 872 -15.59 -22.67 15.15
C ASN A 872 -16.99 -23.29 15.24
N PRO A 873 -17.11 -24.59 15.56
CA PRO A 873 -18.42 -25.26 15.63
C PRO A 873 -19.43 -24.54 16.53
N ASP A 874 -18.97 -24.04 17.68
CA ASP A 874 -19.84 -23.33 18.64
C ASP A 874 -20.31 -21.97 18.07
N GLU A 875 -19.43 -21.24 17.39
CA GLU A 875 -19.75 -19.97 16.74
C GLU A 875 -20.70 -20.16 15.55
N GLN A 876 -20.48 -21.23 14.75
CA GLN A 876 -21.40 -21.59 13.67
C GLN A 876 -22.78 -21.95 14.20
N LYS A 877 -22.86 -22.78 15.24
CA LYS A 877 -24.13 -23.15 15.89
C LYS A 877 -24.85 -21.92 16.44
N ALA A 878 -24.14 -21.05 17.17
CA ALA A 878 -24.72 -19.82 17.69
C ALA A 878 -25.24 -18.90 16.58
N ARG A 879 -24.54 -18.83 15.43
CA ARG A 879 -24.97 -18.06 14.26
C ARG A 879 -26.22 -18.64 13.62
N GLN A 880 -26.28 -19.95 13.44
CA GLN A 880 -27.48 -20.63 12.89
C GLN A 880 -28.68 -20.43 13.82
N GLU A 881 -28.52 -20.59 15.13
CA GLU A 881 -29.54 -20.32 16.12
C GLU A 881 -30.02 -18.86 16.06
N ALA A 882 -29.11 -17.91 15.92
CA ALA A 882 -29.43 -16.49 15.79
C ALA A 882 -30.21 -16.23 14.47
N PHE A 883 -29.80 -16.83 13.36
CA PHE A 883 -30.51 -16.73 12.08
C PHE A 883 -31.90 -17.35 12.09
N ASN A 884 -32.10 -18.42 12.87
CA ASN A 884 -33.41 -19.07 13.00
C ASN A 884 -34.36 -18.29 13.92
N ARG A 885 -33.80 -17.64 14.95
CA ARG A 885 -34.54 -16.83 15.91
C ARG A 885 -35.02 -15.48 15.35
N GLN A 886 -34.18 -14.85 14.55
CA GLN A 886 -34.39 -13.49 14.06
C GLN A 886 -34.54 -13.50 12.52
N PRO A 887 -35.73 -13.08 12.00
CA PRO A 887 -35.91 -12.88 10.56
C PRO A 887 -35.00 -11.80 9.99
N ASP A 888 -34.70 -10.76 10.76
CA ASP A 888 -33.77 -9.70 10.41
C ASP A 888 -32.32 -10.15 10.69
N LYS A 889 -31.61 -10.48 9.62
CA LYS A 889 -30.23 -10.98 9.69
C LYS A 889 -29.22 -9.96 10.25
N ILE A 890 -29.46 -8.66 10.05
CA ILE A 890 -28.62 -7.60 10.61
C ILE A 890 -28.75 -7.59 12.15
N ARG A 891 -29.98 -7.69 12.67
CA ARG A 891 -30.20 -7.78 14.12
C ARG A 891 -29.60 -9.04 14.71
N ALA A 892 -29.78 -10.19 14.05
CA ALA A 892 -29.18 -11.45 14.47
C ALA A 892 -27.66 -11.36 14.61
N ILE A 893 -26.99 -10.81 13.59
CA ILE A 893 -25.53 -10.61 13.61
C ILE A 893 -25.10 -9.55 14.64
N THR A 894 -25.88 -8.50 14.83
CA THR A 894 -25.57 -7.48 15.84
C THR A 894 -25.60 -8.06 17.26
N GLU A 895 -26.59 -8.92 17.58
CA GLU A 895 -26.67 -9.61 18.87
C GLU A 895 -25.49 -10.56 19.08
N LEU A 896 -25.15 -11.35 18.05
CA LEU A 896 -24.01 -12.27 18.10
C LEU A 896 -22.68 -11.51 18.24
N ALA A 897 -22.50 -10.41 17.53
CA ALA A 897 -21.32 -9.55 17.62
C ALA A 897 -21.13 -8.97 19.04
N ARG A 898 -22.23 -8.58 19.70
CA ARG A 898 -22.19 -8.12 21.11
C ARG A 898 -21.80 -9.23 22.08
N MET A 899 -22.28 -10.45 21.87
CA MET A 899 -21.88 -11.60 22.67
C MET A 899 -20.38 -11.90 22.53
N LEU A 900 -19.86 -11.84 21.29
CA LEU A 900 -18.43 -12.03 21.04
C LEU A 900 -17.55 -10.93 21.64
N ALA A 901 -18.06 -9.72 21.77
CA ALA A 901 -17.36 -8.61 22.43
C ALA A 901 -17.35 -8.72 23.96
N ALA A 902 -18.35 -9.41 24.56
CA ALA A 902 -18.46 -9.57 25.99
C ALA A 902 -17.63 -10.75 26.54
N ASN A 903 -17.28 -11.72 25.69
CA ASN A 903 -16.44 -12.88 26.01
C ASN A 903 -14.95 -12.62 25.58
#